data_5198985500c82f188d7bf142bb23a888
#
_entry.id   5198985500c82f188d7bf142bb23a888
#
_cell.length_a   1.000
_cell.length_b   1.000
_cell.length_c   1.000
_cell.angle_alpha   90.00
_cell.angle_beta   90.00
_cell.angle_gamma   90.00
#
_symmetry.space_group_name_H-M   'P 1'
#
loop_
_entity.id
_entity.type
_entity.pdbx_description
1 polymer ?
#
loop_
_entity_poly.entity_id
_entity_poly.type
_entity_poly.pdbx_seq_one_letter_code
_entity_poly.pdbx_strand_id
1 'polypeptide(L)'
;MTFRDVTIKNFKRNVRNFFSYFICSAFAITIFFLYAALLFNTSVREAATEDVIKIVLMLSLAALTLFSVFFINYAHSSFIKSRSKEFAIFMSLGMHKNDLQKIILLENLIISVSSMIVGILTGSIFSRLFQNVAINLLDLQGVSYSLSAASFIVTAVVFTVIFAVSQMISSVKVGKLEIADLMKDSRKTDNKAKKHAGKLGLLGVVLVLASFVLLVIISNHESLNTNPFMIITYILMSFIGIYMVISHLGNTLIGFLKNKKFYYHHILSITEINHKFNQNKRIMFILSILSGMTIFLVASPFSLLQLSESIAERNKHDIEFVSVAGVHAIPANELEGLLKQAPDPLKNIKETSFLNLKMNLEGSKYDILKTKPIVSQDMYNALTGENVQVGAGEALNIITAWEPGSHGIEQGVDIEFTDGQQTFNYKIASSYHGDWFASAGSYPTSSGIVVSNQDYADMQVKVNSAAVGTHYGIDFESWKGTDDVVLMLKDTLNAMDKDGSGQLFQVASKVDAYKELKKNYSLFVFVTTLIGVLFFVAGGMVLYFKQYTEMGNATVFFRKLHKIGISDKEIRGVVSAELLITFFVPLLLGSVFGYCFIYLITHVMSGSDIIGEFMTNTTIVVAIYFVFQLSFYLITKRKYSREVVRKLTSAA
;
A
#
# COMPACT_ATOMS: atom_id res chain seq x y z
N MET A 1 2.31 -55.36 -3.83
CA MET A 1 1.96 -53.95 -3.52
C MET A 1 2.26 -53.13 -4.74
N THR A 2 1.24 -52.49 -5.32
CA THR A 2 1.46 -51.63 -6.47
C THR A 2 2.03 -50.27 -6.01
N PHE A 3 2.73 -49.59 -6.87
CA PHE A 3 3.24 -48.22 -6.63
C PHE A 3 2.15 -47.26 -6.11
N ARG A 4 0.93 -47.44 -6.63
CA ARG A 4 -0.28 -46.68 -6.23
C ARG A 4 -0.68 -46.97 -4.77
N ASP A 5 -0.57 -48.25 -4.31
CA ASP A 5 -0.92 -48.61 -2.94
C ASP A 5 0.06 -48.02 -1.92
N VAL A 6 1.35 -47.93 -2.28
CA VAL A 6 2.38 -47.31 -1.44
C VAL A 6 2.09 -45.80 -1.32
N THR A 7 1.76 -45.14 -2.42
CA THR A 7 1.46 -43.71 -2.43
C THR A 7 0.22 -43.40 -1.59
N ILE A 8 -0.88 -44.15 -1.73
CA ILE A 8 -2.11 -43.95 -0.96
C ILE A 8 -1.92 -44.21 0.53
N LYS A 9 -1.20 -45.27 0.90
CA LYS A 9 -0.89 -45.57 2.31
C LYS A 9 0.01 -44.50 2.92
N ASN A 10 0.98 -44.01 2.16
CA ASN A 10 1.86 -42.92 2.58
C ASN A 10 1.09 -41.61 2.76
N PHE A 11 0.16 -41.30 1.85
CA PHE A 11 -0.75 -40.16 1.96
C PHE A 11 -1.57 -40.21 3.26
N LYS A 12 -2.22 -41.34 3.55
CA LYS A 12 -3.01 -41.50 4.79
C LYS A 12 -2.17 -41.39 6.08
N ARG A 13 -0.93 -41.80 6.05
CA ARG A 13 -0.02 -41.73 7.21
C ARG A 13 0.51 -40.30 7.46
N ASN A 14 0.66 -39.52 6.41
CA ASN A 14 1.25 -38.19 6.45
C ASN A 14 0.23 -37.06 6.23
N VAL A 15 -1.07 -37.31 6.43
CA VAL A 15 -2.19 -36.36 6.21
C VAL A 15 -1.90 -34.97 6.78
N ARG A 16 -1.28 -34.87 7.96
CA ARG A 16 -0.98 -33.59 8.61
C ARG A 16 -0.01 -32.70 7.80
N ASN A 17 0.97 -33.30 7.12
CA ASN A 17 1.92 -32.58 6.27
C ASN A 17 1.26 -32.09 4.97
N PHE A 18 0.45 -32.97 4.37
CA PHE A 18 -0.34 -32.68 3.19
C PHE A 18 -1.37 -31.58 3.45
N PHE A 19 -2.05 -31.64 4.60
CA PHE A 19 -3.09 -30.71 4.98
C PHE A 19 -2.58 -29.28 5.10
N SER A 20 -1.37 -29.07 5.61
CA SER A 20 -0.79 -27.73 5.72
C SER A 20 -0.50 -27.12 4.35
N TYR A 21 0.10 -27.89 3.43
CA TYR A 21 0.36 -27.42 2.06
C TYR A 21 -0.95 -27.19 1.29
N PHE A 22 -1.93 -28.07 1.45
CA PHE A 22 -3.27 -27.96 0.90
C PHE A 22 -3.97 -26.66 1.37
N ILE A 23 -4.01 -26.37 2.68
CA ILE A 23 -4.64 -25.14 3.20
C ILE A 23 -3.96 -23.90 2.67
N CYS A 24 -2.63 -23.84 2.64
CA CYS A 24 -1.88 -22.73 2.09
C CYS A 24 -2.28 -22.45 0.64
N SER A 25 -2.31 -23.51 -0.16
CA SER A 25 -2.66 -23.39 -1.59
C SER A 25 -4.12 -23.00 -1.77
N ALA A 26 -5.05 -23.65 -1.07
CA ALA A 26 -6.47 -23.32 -1.14
C ALA A 26 -6.76 -21.87 -0.72
N PHE A 27 -6.09 -21.39 0.33
CA PHE A 27 -6.23 -20.00 0.79
C PHE A 27 -5.74 -18.99 -0.26
N ALA A 28 -4.56 -19.22 -0.86
CA ALA A 28 -4.06 -18.35 -1.92
C ALA A 28 -4.99 -18.32 -3.13
N ILE A 29 -5.52 -19.49 -3.53
CA ILE A 29 -6.50 -19.62 -4.63
C ILE A 29 -7.79 -18.88 -4.29
N THR A 30 -8.29 -19.01 -3.06
CA THR A 30 -9.52 -18.33 -2.61
C THR A 30 -9.38 -16.82 -2.75
N ILE A 31 -8.30 -16.23 -2.22
CA ILE A 31 -8.10 -14.78 -2.30
C ILE A 31 -7.94 -14.32 -3.75
N PHE A 32 -7.13 -15.02 -4.53
CA PHE A 32 -6.96 -14.70 -5.95
C PHE A 32 -8.31 -14.74 -6.70
N PHE A 33 -9.12 -15.77 -6.45
CA PHE A 33 -10.44 -15.91 -7.07
C PHE A 33 -11.37 -14.75 -6.70
N LEU A 34 -11.37 -14.30 -5.44
CA LEU A 34 -12.17 -13.16 -5.00
C LEU A 34 -11.83 -11.88 -5.79
N TYR A 35 -10.54 -11.61 -5.99
CA TYR A 35 -10.08 -10.49 -6.81
C TYR A 35 -10.42 -10.66 -8.29
N ALA A 36 -10.22 -11.85 -8.84
CA ALA A 36 -10.59 -12.15 -10.20
C ALA A 36 -12.11 -12.01 -10.42
N ALA A 37 -12.92 -12.44 -9.45
CA ALA A 37 -14.38 -12.29 -9.49
C ALA A 37 -14.82 -10.82 -9.48
N LEU A 38 -14.11 -9.95 -8.76
CA LEU A 38 -14.37 -8.50 -8.77
C LEU A 38 -13.94 -7.86 -10.10
N LEU A 39 -12.74 -8.16 -10.58
CA LEU A 39 -12.18 -7.60 -11.81
C LEU A 39 -13.02 -7.97 -13.05
N PHE A 40 -13.53 -9.20 -13.10
CA PHE A 40 -14.32 -9.71 -14.22
C PHE A 40 -15.84 -9.57 -14.03
N ASN A 41 -16.29 -8.85 -13.00
CA ASN A 41 -17.69 -8.47 -12.88
C ASN A 41 -18.02 -7.42 -13.95
N THR A 42 -19.00 -7.72 -14.82
CA THR A 42 -19.41 -6.85 -15.92
C THR A 42 -19.92 -5.50 -15.43
N SER A 43 -20.77 -5.53 -14.40
CA SER A 43 -21.34 -4.31 -13.82
C SER A 43 -20.27 -3.39 -13.16
N VAL A 44 -19.28 -3.97 -12.49
CA VAL A 44 -18.14 -3.20 -11.96
C VAL A 44 -17.31 -2.60 -13.09
N ARG A 45 -17.13 -3.35 -14.18
CA ARG A 45 -16.35 -2.92 -15.33
C ARG A 45 -17.02 -1.81 -16.13
N GLU A 46 -18.35 -1.80 -16.18
CA GLU A 46 -19.17 -0.77 -16.85
C GLU A 46 -19.33 0.48 -15.98
N ALA A 47 -19.52 0.31 -14.67
CA ALA A 47 -19.63 1.41 -13.71
C ALA A 47 -18.29 2.09 -13.41
N ALA A 48 -17.17 1.37 -13.59
CA ALA A 48 -15.83 1.94 -13.48
C ALA A 48 -15.48 2.73 -14.74
N THR A 49 -16.06 3.91 -14.88
CA THR A 49 -15.73 4.88 -15.94
C THR A 49 -14.29 5.38 -15.83
N GLU A 50 -13.68 5.26 -14.66
CA GLU A 50 -12.31 5.67 -14.42
C GLU A 50 -11.33 4.52 -14.68
N ASP A 51 -10.39 4.73 -15.59
CA ASP A 51 -9.31 3.76 -15.88
C ASP A 51 -8.44 3.44 -14.65
N VAL A 52 -8.41 4.35 -13.66
CA VAL A 52 -7.66 4.17 -12.40
C VAL A 52 -8.12 2.94 -11.63
N ILE A 53 -9.42 2.70 -11.50
CA ILE A 53 -9.98 1.52 -10.78
C ILE A 53 -9.53 0.22 -11.45
N LYS A 54 -9.58 0.16 -12.77
CA LYS A 54 -9.14 -1.00 -13.55
C LYS A 54 -7.64 -1.26 -13.37
N ILE A 55 -6.83 -0.20 -13.42
CA ILE A 55 -5.37 -0.29 -13.24
C ILE A 55 -5.05 -0.82 -11.85
N VAL A 56 -5.67 -0.30 -10.79
CA VAL A 56 -5.46 -0.75 -9.41
C VAL A 56 -5.80 -2.22 -9.23
N LEU A 57 -6.95 -2.67 -9.76
CA LEU A 57 -7.36 -4.07 -9.70
C LEU A 57 -6.43 -4.99 -10.49
N MET A 58 -5.98 -4.59 -11.69
CA MET A 58 -5.03 -5.36 -12.50
C MET A 58 -3.66 -5.47 -11.82
N LEU A 59 -3.12 -4.37 -11.28
CA LEU A 59 -1.87 -4.37 -10.53
C LEU A 59 -1.96 -5.26 -9.29
N SER A 60 -3.09 -5.22 -8.59
CA SER A 60 -3.34 -6.06 -7.43
C SER A 60 -3.38 -7.55 -7.80
N LEU A 61 -4.03 -7.91 -8.90
CA LEU A 61 -4.07 -9.29 -9.39
C LEU A 61 -2.68 -9.78 -9.82
N ALA A 62 -1.88 -8.91 -10.45
CA ALA A 62 -0.50 -9.20 -10.79
C ALA A 62 0.37 -9.40 -9.54
N ALA A 63 0.24 -8.54 -8.54
CA ALA A 63 0.92 -8.66 -7.26
C ALA A 63 0.54 -9.96 -6.52
N LEU A 64 -0.75 -10.31 -6.50
CA LEU A 64 -1.25 -11.57 -5.93
C LEU A 64 -0.71 -12.80 -6.67
N THR A 65 -0.60 -12.72 -8.01
CA THR A 65 0.01 -13.79 -8.83
C THR A 65 1.47 -13.99 -8.44
N LEU A 66 2.24 -12.91 -8.43
CA LEU A 66 3.65 -12.95 -8.07
C LEU A 66 3.85 -13.50 -6.65
N PHE A 67 3.07 -13.01 -5.70
CA PHE A 67 3.09 -13.51 -4.33
C PHE A 67 2.74 -14.99 -4.25
N SER A 68 1.69 -15.44 -4.97
CA SER A 68 1.25 -16.84 -4.98
C SER A 68 2.34 -17.78 -5.53
N VAL A 69 3.10 -17.33 -6.54
CA VAL A 69 4.28 -18.07 -7.05
C VAL A 69 5.28 -18.31 -5.92
N PHE A 70 5.68 -17.25 -5.20
CA PHE A 70 6.63 -17.38 -4.09
C PHE A 70 6.07 -18.22 -2.96
N PHE A 71 4.84 -17.98 -2.55
CA PHE A 71 4.22 -18.62 -1.41
C PHE A 71 4.01 -20.13 -1.63
N ILE A 72 3.47 -20.53 -2.78
CA ILE A 72 3.25 -21.95 -3.12
C ILE A 72 4.59 -22.67 -3.30
N ASN A 73 5.58 -22.04 -3.94
CA ASN A 73 6.92 -22.63 -4.04
C ASN A 73 7.59 -22.80 -2.68
N TYR A 74 7.42 -21.85 -1.78
CA TYR A 74 7.91 -21.97 -0.40
C TYR A 74 7.20 -23.13 0.34
N ALA A 75 5.88 -23.18 0.30
CA ALA A 75 5.07 -24.21 0.94
C ALA A 75 5.42 -25.61 0.41
N HIS A 76 5.55 -25.77 -0.90
CA HIS A 76 5.95 -27.00 -1.56
C HIS A 76 7.39 -27.43 -1.19
N SER A 77 8.35 -26.49 -1.23
CA SER A 77 9.73 -26.77 -0.83
C SER A 77 9.84 -27.19 0.64
N SER A 78 9.06 -26.54 1.50
CA SER A 78 8.99 -26.89 2.94
C SER A 78 8.36 -28.26 3.15
N PHE A 79 7.31 -28.58 2.40
CA PHE A 79 6.66 -29.89 2.39
C PHE A 79 7.66 -31.00 2.00
N ILE A 80 8.41 -30.84 0.91
CA ILE A 80 9.44 -31.80 0.48
C ILE A 80 10.53 -31.96 1.56
N LYS A 81 11.00 -30.83 2.11
CA LYS A 81 12.04 -30.86 3.15
C LYS A 81 11.58 -31.59 4.41
N SER A 82 10.31 -31.48 4.80
CA SER A 82 9.77 -32.21 5.98
C SER A 82 9.84 -33.72 5.86
N ARG A 83 9.91 -34.24 4.61
CA ARG A 83 9.92 -35.67 4.28
C ARG A 83 11.25 -36.18 3.77
N SER A 84 12.30 -35.38 3.83
CA SER A 84 13.64 -35.73 3.33
C SER A 84 14.18 -37.06 3.91
N LYS A 85 13.87 -37.35 5.19
CA LYS A 85 14.26 -38.62 5.83
C LYS A 85 13.53 -39.82 5.25
N GLU A 86 12.25 -39.71 4.92
CA GLU A 86 11.47 -40.78 4.27
C GLU A 86 12.04 -41.07 2.88
N PHE A 87 12.38 -40.01 2.13
CA PHE A 87 12.99 -40.14 0.80
C PHE A 87 14.38 -40.81 0.87
N ALA A 88 15.17 -40.50 1.89
CA ALA A 88 16.46 -41.14 2.12
C ALA A 88 16.28 -42.65 2.37
N ILE A 89 15.28 -43.06 3.17
CA ILE A 89 14.95 -44.46 3.42
C ILE A 89 14.51 -45.15 2.13
N PHE A 90 13.64 -44.56 1.32
CA PHE A 90 13.21 -45.15 0.05
C PHE A 90 14.39 -45.36 -0.90
N MET A 91 15.30 -44.38 -1.01
CA MET A 91 16.50 -44.51 -1.84
C MET A 91 17.50 -45.54 -1.29
N SER A 92 17.63 -45.67 0.04
CA SER A 92 18.47 -46.73 0.65
C SER A 92 17.92 -48.12 0.46
N LEU A 93 16.59 -48.27 0.27
CA LEU A 93 15.91 -49.52 -0.08
C LEU A 93 15.93 -49.83 -1.59
N GLY A 94 16.68 -49.06 -2.39
CA GLY A 94 16.88 -49.30 -3.82
C GLY A 94 15.93 -48.58 -4.76
N MET A 95 15.11 -47.62 -4.27
CA MET A 95 14.24 -46.82 -5.14
C MET A 95 15.08 -45.82 -5.98
N HIS A 96 14.85 -45.81 -7.29
CA HIS A 96 15.51 -44.85 -8.20
C HIS A 96 14.98 -43.42 -8.02
N LYS A 97 15.82 -42.42 -8.28
CA LYS A 97 15.45 -41.00 -8.22
C LYS A 97 14.23 -40.68 -9.07
N ASN A 98 14.11 -41.28 -10.26
CA ASN A 98 12.96 -41.09 -11.15
C ASN A 98 11.63 -41.62 -10.54
N ASP A 99 11.66 -42.70 -9.79
CA ASP A 99 10.47 -43.23 -9.14
C ASP A 99 10.05 -42.36 -7.95
N LEU A 100 11.02 -41.80 -7.23
CA LEU A 100 10.77 -40.83 -6.19
C LEU A 100 10.15 -39.54 -6.77
N GLN A 101 10.64 -39.05 -7.93
CA GLN A 101 10.05 -37.90 -8.62
C GLN A 101 8.60 -38.16 -9.05
N LYS A 102 8.27 -39.37 -9.53
CA LYS A 102 6.89 -39.76 -9.88
C LYS A 102 5.97 -39.75 -8.65
N ILE A 103 6.45 -40.21 -7.49
CA ILE A 103 5.68 -40.17 -6.24
C ILE A 103 5.37 -38.71 -5.88
N ILE A 104 6.37 -37.82 -5.88
CA ILE A 104 6.22 -36.41 -5.54
C ILE A 104 5.30 -35.71 -6.54
N LEU A 105 5.38 -36.05 -7.83
CA LEU A 105 4.50 -35.50 -8.87
C LEU A 105 3.03 -35.91 -8.61
N LEU A 106 2.75 -37.20 -8.34
CA LEU A 106 1.39 -37.66 -8.05
C LEU A 106 0.82 -36.98 -6.79
N GLU A 107 1.62 -36.89 -5.73
CA GLU A 107 1.22 -36.24 -4.48
C GLU A 107 0.93 -34.74 -4.72
N ASN A 108 1.80 -34.05 -5.44
CA ASN A 108 1.59 -32.65 -5.78
C ASN A 108 0.34 -32.44 -6.64
N LEU A 109 0.09 -33.32 -7.60
CA LEU A 109 -1.09 -33.26 -8.47
C LEU A 109 -2.38 -33.42 -7.65
N ILE A 110 -2.42 -34.36 -6.72
CA ILE A 110 -3.58 -34.57 -5.83
C ILE A 110 -3.83 -33.30 -4.99
N ILE A 111 -2.77 -32.73 -4.39
CA ILE A 111 -2.90 -31.51 -3.57
C ILE A 111 -3.31 -30.32 -4.43
N SER A 112 -2.72 -30.16 -5.60
CA SER A 112 -3.02 -29.03 -6.51
C SER A 112 -4.48 -29.05 -6.95
N VAL A 113 -4.97 -30.21 -7.43
CA VAL A 113 -6.36 -30.35 -7.87
C VAL A 113 -7.34 -30.17 -6.71
N SER A 114 -7.09 -30.80 -5.56
CA SER A 114 -7.96 -30.64 -4.40
C SER A 114 -7.96 -29.20 -3.85
N SER A 115 -6.80 -28.54 -3.81
CA SER A 115 -6.69 -27.14 -3.40
C SER A 115 -7.39 -26.19 -4.38
N MET A 116 -7.33 -26.48 -5.68
CA MET A 116 -8.01 -25.71 -6.71
C MET A 116 -9.52 -25.83 -6.57
N ILE A 117 -10.05 -27.04 -6.41
CA ILE A 117 -11.47 -27.27 -6.20
C ILE A 117 -11.96 -26.53 -4.95
N VAL A 118 -11.32 -26.77 -3.81
CA VAL A 118 -11.73 -26.16 -2.53
C VAL A 118 -11.52 -24.66 -2.55
N GLY A 119 -10.41 -24.16 -3.09
CA GLY A 119 -10.13 -22.73 -3.18
C GLY A 119 -11.14 -21.97 -4.04
N ILE A 120 -11.49 -22.51 -5.21
CA ILE A 120 -12.52 -21.92 -6.09
C ILE A 120 -13.91 -22.02 -5.44
N LEU A 121 -14.28 -23.14 -4.83
CA LEU A 121 -15.56 -23.28 -4.15
C LEU A 121 -15.70 -22.31 -2.98
N THR A 122 -14.71 -22.21 -2.10
CA THR A 122 -14.71 -21.25 -1.00
C THR A 122 -14.71 -19.82 -1.52
N GLY A 123 -13.91 -19.52 -2.54
CA GLY A 123 -13.91 -18.22 -3.20
C GLY A 123 -15.28 -17.86 -3.80
N SER A 124 -15.95 -18.81 -4.44
CA SER A 124 -17.30 -18.60 -5.00
C SER A 124 -18.35 -18.33 -3.91
N ILE A 125 -18.27 -19.04 -2.78
CA ILE A 125 -19.19 -18.84 -1.65
C ILE A 125 -18.99 -17.43 -1.04
N PHE A 126 -17.73 -17.04 -0.82
CA PHE A 126 -17.41 -15.74 -0.24
C PHE A 126 -17.44 -14.58 -1.25
N SER A 127 -17.51 -14.84 -2.56
CA SER A 127 -17.47 -13.81 -3.59
C SER A 127 -18.64 -12.82 -3.50
N ARG A 128 -19.83 -13.30 -3.12
CA ARG A 128 -21.01 -12.43 -2.94
C ARG A 128 -20.79 -11.42 -1.80
N LEU A 129 -20.31 -11.91 -0.64
CA LEU A 129 -19.99 -11.03 0.49
C LEU A 129 -18.90 -10.04 0.12
N PHE A 130 -17.84 -10.52 -0.54
CA PHE A 130 -16.70 -9.74 -0.95
C PHE A 130 -17.08 -8.63 -1.94
N GLN A 131 -17.86 -8.97 -3.00
CA GLN A 131 -18.32 -7.99 -3.98
C GLN A 131 -19.27 -6.98 -3.37
N ASN A 132 -20.21 -7.40 -2.50
CA ASN A 132 -21.12 -6.48 -1.84
C ASN A 132 -20.37 -5.46 -0.96
N VAL A 133 -19.36 -5.91 -0.21
CA VAL A 133 -18.52 -5.00 0.58
C VAL A 133 -17.75 -4.04 -0.34
N ALA A 134 -17.18 -4.53 -1.43
CA ALA A 134 -16.48 -3.70 -2.41
C ALA A 134 -17.41 -2.67 -3.07
N ILE A 135 -18.58 -3.08 -3.53
CA ILE A 135 -19.59 -2.22 -4.19
C ILE A 135 -20.07 -1.11 -3.22
N ASN A 136 -20.35 -1.46 -1.97
CA ASN A 136 -20.79 -0.49 -0.96
C ASN A 136 -19.67 0.51 -0.59
N LEU A 137 -18.41 0.05 -0.52
CA LEU A 137 -17.28 0.94 -0.25
C LEU A 137 -16.98 1.88 -1.42
N LEU A 138 -17.30 1.45 -2.64
CA LEU A 138 -17.09 2.23 -3.86
C LEU A 138 -18.27 3.15 -4.21
N ASP A 139 -19.37 3.04 -3.45
CA ASP A 139 -20.63 3.75 -3.73
C ASP A 139 -21.08 3.61 -5.20
N LEU A 140 -20.90 2.41 -5.76
CA LEU A 140 -21.28 2.10 -7.12
C LEU A 140 -22.78 1.82 -7.18
N GLN A 141 -23.57 2.85 -7.47
CA GLN A 141 -25.02 2.73 -7.61
C GLN A 141 -25.37 1.88 -8.84
N GLY A 142 -26.32 0.96 -8.67
CA GLY A 142 -26.81 0.11 -9.76
C GLY A 142 -25.94 -1.10 -10.11
N VAL A 143 -24.82 -1.33 -9.43
CA VAL A 143 -23.96 -2.50 -9.65
C VAL A 143 -24.53 -3.72 -8.92
N SER A 144 -24.76 -4.79 -9.67
CA SER A 144 -25.26 -6.06 -9.14
C SER A 144 -24.13 -7.09 -9.01
N TYR A 145 -24.32 -8.04 -8.09
CA TYR A 145 -23.46 -9.20 -7.97
C TYR A 145 -23.51 -10.03 -9.25
N SER A 146 -22.35 -10.30 -9.86
CA SER A 146 -22.23 -11.24 -10.97
C SER A 146 -20.94 -12.06 -10.87
N LEU A 147 -21.03 -13.33 -11.28
CA LEU A 147 -19.88 -14.22 -11.39
C LEU A 147 -19.64 -14.50 -12.88
N SER A 148 -18.52 -14.00 -13.38
CA SER A 148 -18.10 -14.25 -14.76
C SER A 148 -17.37 -15.60 -14.89
N ALA A 149 -17.62 -16.33 -15.97
CA ALA A 149 -16.84 -17.53 -16.30
C ALA A 149 -15.33 -17.24 -16.42
N ALA A 150 -14.97 -16.01 -16.82
CA ALA A 150 -13.58 -15.58 -16.92
C ALA A 150 -12.83 -15.69 -15.58
N SER A 151 -13.46 -15.39 -14.44
CA SER A 151 -12.83 -15.52 -13.12
C SER A 151 -12.43 -16.96 -12.78
N PHE A 152 -13.25 -17.94 -13.16
CA PHE A 152 -12.95 -19.37 -12.99
C PHE A 152 -11.79 -19.80 -13.90
N ILE A 153 -11.85 -19.44 -15.18
CA ILE A 153 -10.85 -19.83 -16.18
C ILE A 153 -9.49 -19.23 -15.84
N VAL A 154 -9.44 -17.91 -15.55
CA VAL A 154 -8.19 -17.23 -15.22
C VAL A 154 -7.56 -17.80 -13.95
N THR A 155 -8.35 -18.03 -12.91
CA THR A 155 -7.85 -18.65 -11.67
C THR A 155 -7.32 -20.06 -11.94
N ALA A 156 -8.05 -20.90 -12.66
CA ALA A 156 -7.60 -22.26 -12.99
C ALA A 156 -6.31 -22.26 -13.81
N VAL A 157 -6.21 -21.41 -14.82
CA VAL A 157 -5.01 -21.31 -15.69
C VAL A 157 -3.80 -20.83 -14.88
N VAL A 158 -3.92 -19.73 -14.16
CA VAL A 158 -2.84 -19.13 -13.37
C VAL A 158 -2.29 -20.14 -12.36
N PHE A 159 -3.16 -20.79 -11.58
CA PHE A 159 -2.70 -21.72 -10.56
C PHE A 159 -2.20 -23.05 -11.14
N THR A 160 -2.71 -23.50 -12.29
CA THR A 160 -2.12 -24.63 -13.01
C THR A 160 -0.68 -24.32 -13.41
N VAL A 161 -0.41 -23.14 -13.94
CA VAL A 161 0.96 -22.70 -14.27
C VAL A 161 1.83 -22.61 -13.03
N ILE A 162 1.33 -22.02 -11.93
CA ILE A 162 2.07 -21.90 -10.67
C ILE A 162 2.46 -23.28 -10.12
N PHE A 163 1.52 -24.24 -10.09
CA PHE A 163 1.80 -25.60 -9.63
C PHE A 163 2.77 -26.34 -10.57
N ALA A 164 2.66 -26.15 -11.89
CA ALA A 164 3.60 -26.72 -12.85
C ALA A 164 5.03 -26.18 -12.63
N VAL A 165 5.19 -24.87 -12.47
CA VAL A 165 6.48 -24.25 -12.15
C VAL A 165 7.04 -24.75 -10.81
N SER A 166 6.20 -24.84 -9.78
CA SER A 166 6.59 -25.36 -8.47
C SER A 166 7.07 -26.82 -8.57
N GLN A 167 6.39 -27.65 -9.36
CA GLN A 167 6.77 -29.03 -9.61
C GLN A 167 8.11 -29.14 -10.36
N MET A 168 8.32 -28.29 -11.39
CA MET A 168 9.60 -28.28 -12.13
C MET A 168 10.78 -27.93 -11.21
N ILE A 169 10.64 -26.89 -10.39
CA ILE A 169 11.67 -26.48 -9.42
C ILE A 169 11.98 -27.63 -8.45
N SER A 170 10.95 -28.33 -7.98
CA SER A 170 11.11 -29.45 -7.05
C SER A 170 11.76 -30.67 -7.70
N SER A 171 11.38 -31.00 -8.92
CA SER A 171 11.98 -32.12 -9.66
C SER A 171 13.48 -31.91 -9.87
N VAL A 172 13.90 -30.68 -10.21
CA VAL A 172 15.33 -30.33 -10.34
C VAL A 172 16.05 -30.46 -9.00
N LYS A 173 15.45 -30.02 -7.90
CA LYS A 173 16.03 -30.14 -6.55
C LYS A 173 16.19 -31.61 -6.14
N VAL A 174 15.15 -32.42 -6.32
CA VAL A 174 15.16 -33.86 -5.97
C VAL A 174 16.15 -34.62 -6.82
N GLY A 175 16.28 -34.32 -8.12
CA GLY A 175 17.26 -34.96 -9.01
C GLY A 175 18.72 -34.73 -8.57
N LYS A 176 19.00 -33.61 -7.90
CA LYS A 176 20.34 -33.26 -7.37
C LYS A 176 20.61 -33.81 -5.96
N LEU A 177 19.62 -34.44 -5.29
CA LEU A 177 19.79 -34.96 -3.95
C LEU A 177 20.67 -36.25 -3.98
N GLU A 178 21.69 -36.28 -3.13
CA GLU A 178 22.46 -37.48 -2.82
C GLU A 178 21.99 -38.07 -1.50
N ILE A 179 22.00 -39.43 -1.37
CA ILE A 179 21.59 -40.12 -0.14
C ILE A 179 22.42 -39.61 1.05
N ALA A 180 23.72 -39.39 0.81
CA ALA A 180 24.64 -38.83 1.81
C ALA A 180 24.23 -37.42 2.30
N ASP A 181 23.72 -36.58 1.41
CA ASP A 181 23.28 -35.23 1.76
C ASP A 181 21.96 -35.23 2.55
N LEU A 182 21.02 -36.12 2.21
CA LEU A 182 19.76 -36.28 2.93
C LEU A 182 19.99 -36.81 4.36
N MET A 183 20.97 -37.69 4.54
CA MET A 183 21.35 -38.22 5.86
C MET A 183 22.22 -37.24 6.66
N LYS A 184 23.04 -36.40 5.98
CA LYS A 184 23.90 -35.40 6.60
C LYS A 184 23.17 -34.09 6.92
N ASP A 185 22.02 -33.79 6.30
CA ASP A 185 21.28 -32.54 6.54
C ASP A 185 20.84 -32.38 8.01
N SER A 186 20.74 -33.51 8.75
CA SER A 186 20.57 -33.53 10.21
C SER A 186 21.86 -33.27 11.00
N ARG A 187 23.05 -33.28 10.36
CA ARG A 187 24.37 -33.16 11.00
C ARG A 187 25.21 -31.99 10.47
N LYS A 188 24.74 -31.28 9.45
CA LYS A 188 25.46 -30.09 8.98
C LYS A 188 25.37 -28.98 10.04
N THR A 189 26.28 -29.03 10.97
CA THR A 189 26.75 -27.88 11.71
C THR A 189 27.52 -27.02 10.70
N ASP A 190 26.92 -25.95 10.25
CA ASP A 190 27.62 -24.89 9.50
C ASP A 190 28.58 -24.18 10.45
N ASN A 191 29.59 -24.91 10.93
CA ASN A 191 30.63 -24.43 11.84
C ASN A 191 31.86 -23.96 11.06
N LYS A 192 31.70 -22.91 10.28
CA LYS A 192 32.76 -21.94 10.08
C LYS A 192 32.23 -20.59 10.54
N ALA A 193 32.27 -20.34 11.83
CA ALA A 193 32.20 -18.99 12.36
C ALA A 193 33.30 -18.19 11.66
N LYS A 194 32.94 -17.48 10.60
CA LYS A 194 33.87 -16.60 9.89
C LYS A 194 34.34 -15.56 10.89
N LYS A 195 35.65 -15.47 11.08
CA LYS A 195 36.34 -14.56 12.02
C LYS A 195 35.87 -13.08 11.93
N HIS A 196 35.13 -12.72 10.86
CA HIS A 196 34.61 -11.38 10.57
C HIS A 196 33.08 -11.28 10.64
N ALA A 197 32.37 -12.31 11.11
CA ALA A 197 30.90 -12.33 11.10
C ALA A 197 30.27 -11.19 11.95
N GLY A 198 30.89 -10.80 13.07
CA GLY A 198 30.43 -9.69 13.89
C GLY A 198 30.56 -8.33 13.20
N LYS A 199 31.64 -8.11 12.44
CA LYS A 199 31.84 -6.87 11.67
C LYS A 199 30.84 -6.73 10.55
N LEU A 200 30.45 -7.84 9.90
CA LEU A 200 29.43 -7.84 8.86
C LEU A 200 28.02 -7.53 9.39
N GLY A 201 27.72 -7.95 10.63
CA GLY A 201 26.46 -7.56 11.27
C GLY A 201 26.41 -6.05 11.58
N LEU A 202 27.51 -5.49 12.05
CA LEU A 202 27.64 -4.05 12.28
C LEU A 202 27.52 -3.27 10.95
N LEU A 203 28.16 -3.76 9.88
CA LEU A 203 28.02 -3.18 8.54
C LEU A 203 26.55 -3.18 8.08
N GLY A 204 25.79 -4.24 8.36
CA GLY A 204 24.36 -4.31 8.07
C GLY A 204 23.57 -3.22 8.81
N VAL A 205 23.87 -2.98 10.10
CA VAL A 205 23.25 -1.89 10.87
C VAL A 205 23.61 -0.53 10.26
N VAL A 206 24.88 -0.31 9.91
CA VAL A 206 25.33 0.91 9.25
C VAL A 206 24.60 1.12 7.91
N LEU A 207 24.41 0.07 7.12
CA LEU A 207 23.66 0.16 5.86
C LEU A 207 22.19 0.52 6.08
N VAL A 208 21.53 -0.03 7.09
CA VAL A 208 20.14 0.34 7.44
C VAL A 208 20.06 1.81 7.88
N LEU A 209 20.99 2.26 8.73
CA LEU A 209 21.06 3.66 9.15
C LEU A 209 21.39 4.60 7.98
N ALA A 210 22.32 4.21 7.12
CA ALA A 210 22.66 4.98 5.91
C ALA A 210 21.50 5.00 4.90
N SER A 211 20.70 3.94 4.76
CA SER A 211 19.48 3.97 3.96
C SER A 211 18.45 4.94 4.55
N PHE A 212 18.34 5.03 5.86
CA PHE A 212 17.48 6.03 6.51
C PHE A 212 17.95 7.47 6.27
N VAL A 213 19.27 7.72 6.37
CA VAL A 213 19.85 9.04 6.03
C VAL A 213 19.62 9.37 4.56
N LEU A 214 19.82 8.41 3.65
CA LEU A 214 19.53 8.58 2.23
C LEU A 214 18.03 8.89 1.99
N LEU A 215 17.14 8.25 2.73
CA LEU A 215 15.71 8.53 2.70
C LEU A 215 15.42 10.00 3.05
N VAL A 216 15.99 10.50 4.16
CA VAL A 216 15.81 11.90 4.57
C VAL A 216 16.39 12.87 3.54
N ILE A 217 17.52 12.54 2.90
CA ILE A 217 18.10 13.36 1.83
C ILE A 217 17.16 13.39 0.61
N ILE A 218 16.66 12.23 0.19
CA ILE A 218 15.71 12.13 -0.94
C ILE A 218 14.46 12.96 -0.65
N SER A 219 13.91 12.86 0.57
CA SER A 219 12.68 13.55 0.94
C SER A 219 12.83 15.08 0.97
N ASN A 220 14.00 15.60 1.32
CA ASN A 220 14.23 17.05 1.44
C ASN A 220 14.67 17.74 0.13
N HIS A 221 14.84 17.00 -0.97
CA HIS A 221 15.26 17.55 -2.25
C HIS A 221 14.30 17.14 -3.37
N GLU A 222 13.55 18.08 -3.92
CA GLU A 222 12.56 17.83 -4.98
C GLU A 222 13.15 17.12 -6.20
N SER A 223 14.35 17.50 -6.65
CA SER A 223 15.02 16.89 -7.78
C SER A 223 15.44 15.42 -7.55
N LEU A 224 15.64 15.00 -6.30
CA LEU A 224 15.99 13.64 -5.93
C LEU A 224 14.75 12.79 -5.65
N ASN A 225 13.69 13.41 -5.17
CA ASN A 225 12.43 12.80 -4.81
C ASN A 225 11.71 12.15 -6.02
N THR A 226 11.77 12.80 -7.18
CA THR A 226 11.22 12.31 -8.44
C THR A 226 12.15 11.37 -9.21
N ASN A 227 13.38 11.14 -8.72
CA ASN A 227 14.37 10.32 -9.41
C ASN A 227 14.21 8.82 -9.07
N PRO A 228 13.73 7.96 -10.00
CA PRO A 228 13.50 6.54 -9.75
C PRO A 228 14.76 5.79 -9.31
N PHE A 229 15.93 6.21 -9.79
CA PHE A 229 17.20 5.58 -9.45
C PHE A 229 17.54 5.73 -7.96
N MET A 230 17.29 6.89 -7.39
CA MET A 230 17.51 7.14 -5.96
C MET A 230 16.56 6.30 -5.08
N ILE A 231 15.30 6.21 -5.46
CA ILE A 231 14.29 5.38 -4.77
C ILE A 231 14.68 3.90 -4.82
N ILE A 232 15.08 3.40 -6.00
CA ILE A 232 15.53 2.01 -6.15
C ILE A 232 16.80 1.75 -5.30
N THR A 233 17.74 2.70 -5.29
CA THR A 233 18.97 2.59 -4.47
C THR A 233 18.64 2.50 -2.99
N TYR A 234 17.73 3.33 -2.48
CA TYR A 234 17.22 3.27 -1.11
C TYR A 234 16.62 1.89 -0.79
N ILE A 235 15.72 1.40 -1.66
CA ILE A 235 15.08 0.10 -1.46
C ILE A 235 16.11 -1.03 -1.41
N LEU A 236 17.01 -1.10 -2.38
CA LEU A 236 18.05 -2.13 -2.43
C LEU A 236 18.98 -2.08 -1.22
N MET A 237 19.39 -0.89 -0.81
CA MET A 237 20.25 -0.68 0.34
C MET A 237 19.58 -1.12 1.64
N SER A 238 18.29 -0.83 1.82
CA SER A 238 17.47 -1.29 2.95
C SER A 238 17.35 -2.82 2.98
N PHE A 239 17.04 -3.46 1.86
CA PHE A 239 16.93 -4.92 1.76
C PHE A 239 18.25 -5.62 2.07
N ILE A 240 19.35 -5.14 1.49
CA ILE A 240 20.70 -5.69 1.73
C ILE A 240 21.09 -5.50 3.20
N GLY A 241 20.84 -4.33 3.76
CA GLY A 241 21.12 -4.03 5.17
C GLY A 241 20.36 -4.96 6.12
N ILE A 242 19.04 -5.10 5.94
CA ILE A 242 18.20 -6.01 6.74
C ILE A 242 18.67 -7.47 6.60
N TYR A 243 19.00 -7.92 5.39
CA TYR A 243 19.54 -9.27 5.19
C TYR A 243 20.86 -9.48 5.93
N MET A 244 21.76 -8.49 5.89
CA MET A 244 23.04 -8.56 6.61
C MET A 244 22.86 -8.55 8.13
N VAL A 245 21.96 -7.71 8.64
CA VAL A 245 21.60 -7.70 10.07
C VAL A 245 21.11 -9.08 10.49
N ILE A 246 20.11 -9.62 9.83
CA ILE A 246 19.55 -10.94 10.15
C ILE A 246 20.60 -12.06 10.03
N SER A 247 21.44 -12.02 8.99
CA SER A 247 22.44 -13.06 8.76
C SER A 247 23.54 -13.11 9.80
N HIS A 248 23.82 -11.98 10.47
CA HIS A 248 24.97 -11.87 11.37
C HIS A 248 24.59 -11.41 12.79
N LEU A 249 23.28 -11.09 13.05
CA LEU A 249 22.80 -10.59 14.33
C LEU A 249 23.21 -11.48 15.51
N GLY A 250 23.03 -12.81 15.35
CA GLY A 250 23.40 -13.78 16.39
C GLY A 250 24.88 -13.68 16.79
N ASN A 251 25.76 -13.62 15.80
CA ASN A 251 27.20 -13.53 16.05
C ASN A 251 27.60 -12.16 16.65
N THR A 252 26.94 -11.09 16.22
CA THR A 252 27.15 -9.74 16.75
C THR A 252 26.70 -9.66 18.20
N LEU A 253 25.52 -10.18 18.52
CA LEU A 253 25.00 -10.22 19.90
C LEU A 253 25.91 -11.02 20.84
N ILE A 254 26.41 -12.18 20.40
CA ILE A 254 27.37 -12.96 21.19
C ILE A 254 28.66 -12.15 21.42
N GLY A 255 29.15 -11.46 20.39
CA GLY A 255 30.33 -10.59 20.52
C GLY A 255 30.17 -9.53 21.61
N PHE A 256 29.00 -8.92 21.72
CA PHE A 256 28.67 -7.92 22.74
C PHE A 256 28.43 -8.52 24.15
N LEU A 257 27.82 -9.71 24.20
CA LEU A 257 27.40 -10.31 25.47
C LEU A 257 28.50 -11.16 26.11
N LYS A 258 29.46 -11.68 25.35
CA LYS A 258 30.47 -12.65 25.79
C LYS A 258 31.28 -12.22 27.02
N ASN A 259 31.48 -10.93 27.20
CA ASN A 259 32.23 -10.37 28.32
C ASN A 259 31.35 -9.99 29.54
N LYS A 260 30.04 -10.25 29.50
CA LYS A 260 29.10 -9.89 30.56
C LYS A 260 28.69 -11.10 31.39
N LYS A 261 28.49 -10.94 32.72
CA LYS A 261 28.00 -11.99 33.62
C LYS A 261 26.70 -12.64 33.15
N PHE A 262 25.83 -11.87 32.49
CA PHE A 262 24.59 -12.34 31.90
C PHE A 262 24.80 -13.46 30.87
N TYR A 263 25.87 -13.44 30.08
CA TYR A 263 26.20 -14.48 29.10
C TYR A 263 26.37 -15.84 29.76
N TYR A 264 27.10 -15.91 30.87
CA TYR A 264 27.39 -17.18 31.54
C TYR A 264 26.17 -17.80 32.21
N HIS A 265 25.25 -16.97 32.73
CA HIS A 265 24.00 -17.44 33.33
C HIS A 265 23.02 -17.99 32.27
N HIS A 266 23.09 -17.51 31.04
CA HIS A 266 22.17 -17.87 29.94
C HIS A 266 22.89 -18.50 28.74
N ILE A 267 24.06 -19.06 28.92
CA ILE A 267 24.95 -19.57 27.87
C ILE A 267 24.23 -20.56 26.93
N LEU A 268 23.41 -21.43 27.47
CA LEU A 268 22.67 -22.45 26.73
C LEU A 268 21.64 -21.80 25.80
N SER A 269 20.85 -20.88 26.34
CA SER A 269 19.84 -20.16 25.56
C SER A 269 20.49 -19.27 24.49
N ILE A 270 21.57 -18.53 24.83
CA ILE A 270 22.25 -17.64 23.89
C ILE A 270 22.94 -18.42 22.76
N THR A 271 23.53 -19.57 23.08
CA THR A 271 24.21 -20.41 22.09
C THR A 271 23.19 -21.05 21.14
N GLU A 272 22.08 -21.56 21.66
CA GLU A 272 20.98 -22.12 20.85
C GLU A 272 20.33 -21.05 19.96
N ILE A 273 20.10 -19.87 20.48
CA ILE A 273 19.62 -18.70 19.75
C ILE A 273 20.53 -18.40 18.55
N ASN A 274 21.85 -18.32 18.79
CA ASN A 274 22.80 -18.05 17.70
C ASN A 274 22.81 -19.15 16.63
N HIS A 275 22.78 -20.40 17.08
CA HIS A 275 22.69 -21.54 16.15
C HIS A 275 21.44 -21.44 15.29
N LYS A 276 20.29 -21.14 15.89
CA LYS A 276 19.01 -20.98 15.21
C LYS A 276 18.96 -19.76 14.28
N PHE A 277 19.57 -18.63 14.66
CA PHE A 277 19.70 -17.47 13.77
C PHE A 277 20.45 -17.84 12.49
N ASN A 278 21.60 -18.47 12.62
CA ASN A 278 22.39 -18.89 11.47
C ASN A 278 21.66 -19.91 10.59
N GLN A 279 20.90 -20.82 11.19
CA GLN A 279 20.11 -21.83 10.47
C GLN A 279 18.90 -21.22 9.75
N ASN A 280 18.26 -20.19 10.35
CA ASN A 280 16.96 -19.66 9.94
C ASN A 280 17.00 -18.30 9.25
N LYS A 281 18.17 -17.75 8.99
CA LYS A 281 18.37 -16.41 8.43
C LYS A 281 17.48 -16.09 7.21
N ARG A 282 17.33 -17.03 6.28
CA ARG A 282 16.49 -16.85 5.08
C ARG A 282 15.00 -16.71 5.43
N ILE A 283 14.53 -17.55 6.37
CA ILE A 283 13.12 -17.55 6.80
C ILE A 283 12.83 -16.26 7.56
N MET A 284 13.72 -15.85 8.47
CA MET A 284 13.58 -14.61 9.22
C MET A 284 13.57 -13.38 8.30
N PHE A 285 14.39 -13.39 7.25
CA PHE A 285 14.38 -12.33 6.25
C PHE A 285 13.05 -12.26 5.48
N ILE A 286 12.56 -13.40 5.01
CA ILE A 286 11.25 -13.48 4.32
C ILE A 286 10.14 -12.99 5.26
N LEU A 287 10.15 -13.39 6.53
CA LEU A 287 9.17 -12.94 7.52
C LEU A 287 9.25 -11.43 7.79
N SER A 288 10.45 -10.86 7.82
CA SER A 288 10.63 -9.40 7.99
C SER A 288 10.05 -8.63 6.81
N ILE A 289 10.26 -9.11 5.57
CA ILE A 289 9.66 -8.51 4.39
C ILE A 289 8.14 -8.63 4.44
N LEU A 290 7.61 -9.82 4.72
CA LEU A 290 6.16 -10.03 4.80
C LEU A 290 5.51 -9.15 5.88
N SER A 291 6.16 -9.00 7.03
CA SER A 291 5.66 -8.12 8.11
C SER A 291 5.68 -6.65 7.69
N GLY A 292 6.77 -6.18 7.08
CA GLY A 292 6.89 -4.80 6.60
C GLY A 292 5.89 -4.48 5.50
N MET A 293 5.72 -5.39 4.54
CA MET A 293 4.72 -5.27 3.47
C MET A 293 3.29 -5.27 4.02
N THR A 294 2.99 -6.13 5.01
CA THR A 294 1.68 -6.13 5.68
C THR A 294 1.40 -4.78 6.31
N ILE A 295 2.35 -4.25 7.08
CA ILE A 295 2.21 -2.95 7.75
C ILE A 295 2.01 -1.84 6.72
N PHE A 296 2.82 -1.82 5.67
CA PHE A 296 2.72 -0.83 4.60
C PHE A 296 1.36 -0.88 3.88
N LEU A 297 0.93 -2.08 3.45
CA LEU A 297 -0.30 -2.26 2.68
C LEU A 297 -1.58 -2.00 3.48
N VAL A 298 -1.50 -2.03 4.80
CA VAL A 298 -2.65 -1.71 5.67
C VAL A 298 -2.60 -0.25 6.13
N ALA A 299 -1.45 0.23 6.58
CA ALA A 299 -1.34 1.55 7.18
C ALA A 299 -1.40 2.70 6.16
N SER A 300 -0.74 2.56 5.00
CA SER A 300 -0.71 3.63 3.99
C SER A 300 -2.11 3.97 3.45
N PRO A 301 -2.93 3.00 2.98
CA PRO A 301 -4.26 3.33 2.50
C PRO A 301 -5.23 3.77 3.59
N PHE A 302 -5.09 3.23 4.80
CA PHE A 302 -5.89 3.67 5.95
C PHE A 302 -5.64 5.14 6.28
N SER A 303 -4.37 5.58 6.21
CA SER A 303 -4.02 6.99 6.38
C SER A 303 -4.57 7.87 5.27
N LEU A 304 -4.53 7.41 4.01
CA LEU A 304 -5.13 8.14 2.88
C LEU A 304 -6.64 8.34 3.05
N LEU A 305 -7.35 7.35 3.59
CA LEU A 305 -8.79 7.46 3.84
C LEU A 305 -9.11 8.54 4.88
N GLN A 306 -8.33 8.61 5.97
CA GLN A 306 -8.49 9.67 6.97
C GLN A 306 -8.14 11.05 6.41
N LEU A 307 -7.14 11.11 5.54
CA LEU A 307 -6.69 12.34 4.91
C LEU A 307 -7.72 12.96 3.99
N SER A 308 -8.70 12.20 3.48
CA SER A 308 -9.74 12.72 2.59
C SER A 308 -10.52 13.90 3.22
N GLU A 309 -10.73 13.88 4.52
CA GLU A 309 -11.37 14.97 5.26
C GLU A 309 -10.45 16.19 5.34
N SER A 310 -9.21 16.01 5.75
CA SER A 310 -8.22 17.10 5.83
C SER A 310 -7.94 17.75 4.47
N ILE A 311 -7.95 16.97 3.37
CA ILE A 311 -7.79 17.52 2.02
C ILE A 311 -9.02 18.33 1.62
N ALA A 312 -10.23 17.83 1.89
CA ALA A 312 -11.45 18.56 1.61
C ALA A 312 -11.51 19.91 2.38
N GLU A 313 -11.06 19.90 3.64
CA GLU A 313 -10.98 21.11 4.48
C GLU A 313 -9.97 22.16 4.00
N ARG A 314 -9.04 21.81 3.09
CA ARG A 314 -8.14 22.79 2.46
C ARG A 314 -8.86 23.73 1.49
N ASN A 315 -10.04 23.36 0.97
CA ASN A 315 -10.87 24.28 0.22
C ASN A 315 -11.27 25.46 1.11
N LYS A 316 -11.14 26.68 0.57
CA LYS A 316 -11.34 27.90 1.36
C LYS A 316 -12.77 28.05 1.85
N HIS A 317 -13.75 27.67 1.03
CA HIS A 317 -15.16 27.73 1.33
C HIS A 317 -15.82 26.35 1.22
N ASP A 318 -16.96 26.19 1.86
CA ASP A 318 -17.70 24.93 1.83
C ASP A 318 -18.31 24.64 0.47
N ILE A 319 -18.83 25.70 -0.18
CA ILE A 319 -19.31 25.69 -1.56
C ILE A 319 -18.75 26.90 -2.29
N GLU A 320 -18.25 26.71 -3.49
CA GLU A 320 -17.76 27.75 -4.36
C GLU A 320 -18.34 27.62 -5.76
N PHE A 321 -18.76 28.71 -6.35
CA PHE A 321 -19.13 28.78 -7.76
C PHE A 321 -18.95 30.19 -8.30
N VAL A 322 -18.96 30.31 -9.63
CA VAL A 322 -18.82 31.58 -10.33
C VAL A 322 -20.10 31.88 -11.06
N SER A 323 -20.53 33.12 -10.96
CA SER A 323 -21.60 33.73 -11.76
C SER A 323 -21.01 34.77 -12.68
N VAL A 324 -21.35 34.75 -13.95
CA VAL A 324 -20.91 35.76 -14.94
C VAL A 324 -22.13 36.48 -15.45
N ALA A 325 -22.13 37.80 -15.33
CA ALA A 325 -23.24 38.65 -15.74
C ALA A 325 -23.60 38.41 -17.22
N GLY A 326 -24.87 38.16 -17.50
CA GLY A 326 -25.36 37.91 -18.86
C GLY A 326 -25.28 36.45 -19.35
N VAL A 327 -24.59 35.56 -18.62
CA VAL A 327 -24.49 34.15 -18.97
C VAL A 327 -25.15 33.28 -17.90
N HIS A 328 -24.82 33.44 -16.62
CA HIS A 328 -25.30 32.61 -15.52
C HIS A 328 -25.37 33.43 -14.23
N ALA A 329 -26.43 34.20 -14.06
CA ALA A 329 -26.67 34.94 -12.83
C ALA A 329 -27.83 34.30 -12.06
N ILE A 330 -27.54 33.65 -10.96
CA ILE A 330 -28.60 33.19 -10.03
C ILE A 330 -29.11 34.44 -9.28
N PRO A 331 -30.41 34.76 -9.35
CA PRO A 331 -30.97 35.87 -8.58
C PRO A 331 -30.73 35.66 -7.07
N ALA A 332 -30.39 36.72 -6.35
CA ALA A 332 -30.04 36.63 -4.93
C ALA A 332 -31.13 35.97 -4.07
N ASN A 333 -32.40 36.22 -4.36
CA ASN A 333 -33.54 35.60 -3.68
C ASN A 333 -33.65 34.07 -3.95
N GLU A 334 -33.29 33.65 -5.18
CA GLU A 334 -33.27 32.21 -5.54
C GLU A 334 -32.09 31.50 -4.86
N LEU A 335 -30.90 32.14 -4.87
CA LEU A 335 -29.73 31.61 -4.18
C LEU A 335 -30.01 31.48 -2.68
N GLU A 336 -30.56 32.49 -2.01
CA GLU A 336 -30.95 32.39 -0.60
C GLU A 336 -31.97 31.27 -0.35
N GLY A 337 -32.92 31.08 -1.27
CA GLY A 337 -33.93 30.02 -1.19
C GLY A 337 -33.31 28.61 -1.28
N LEU A 338 -32.28 28.42 -2.11
CA LEU A 338 -31.54 27.17 -2.22
C LEU A 338 -30.68 26.93 -0.96
N LEU A 339 -29.97 27.94 -0.49
CA LEU A 339 -29.08 27.81 0.67
C LEU A 339 -29.84 27.54 1.99
N LYS A 340 -31.06 28.04 2.13
CA LYS A 340 -31.93 27.75 3.29
C LYS A 340 -32.41 26.31 3.37
N GLN A 341 -32.21 25.50 2.34
CA GLN A 341 -32.56 24.08 2.35
C GLN A 341 -31.44 23.21 2.96
N ALA A 342 -30.27 23.79 3.25
CA ALA A 342 -29.21 23.08 3.98
C ALA A 342 -29.69 22.74 5.39
N PRO A 343 -29.34 21.54 5.90
CA PRO A 343 -29.68 21.15 7.26
C PRO A 343 -28.94 21.99 8.32
N ASP A 344 -27.76 22.47 7.99
CA ASP A 344 -26.93 23.29 8.86
C ASP A 344 -27.09 24.79 8.53
N PRO A 345 -27.03 25.68 9.54
CA PRO A 345 -27.18 27.12 9.33
C PRO A 345 -26.08 27.70 8.44
N LEU A 346 -26.47 28.66 7.59
CA LEU A 346 -25.55 29.46 6.81
C LEU A 346 -24.74 30.38 7.73
N LYS A 347 -23.41 30.33 7.61
CA LYS A 347 -22.49 31.13 8.41
C LYS A 347 -22.10 32.45 7.71
N ASN A 348 -21.73 32.32 6.44
CA ASN A 348 -21.27 33.50 5.65
C ASN A 348 -21.45 33.23 4.17
N ILE A 349 -21.66 34.33 3.41
CA ILE A 349 -21.55 34.37 1.96
C ILE A 349 -20.54 35.47 1.64
N LYS A 350 -19.48 35.13 0.92
CA LYS A 350 -18.46 36.08 0.46
C LYS A 350 -18.55 36.21 -1.05
N GLU A 351 -18.86 37.40 -1.50
CA GLU A 351 -18.90 37.74 -2.92
C GLU A 351 -17.61 38.48 -3.32
N THR A 352 -16.98 38.01 -4.40
CA THR A 352 -15.76 38.60 -4.93
C THR A 352 -15.92 38.83 -6.42
N SER A 353 -16.01 40.12 -6.83
CA SER A 353 -16.11 40.46 -8.25
C SER A 353 -14.74 40.50 -8.90
N PHE A 354 -14.64 39.98 -10.12
CA PHE A 354 -13.43 39.96 -10.93
C PHE A 354 -13.76 40.20 -12.40
N LEU A 355 -12.75 40.59 -13.20
CA LEU A 355 -12.90 40.70 -14.64
C LEU A 355 -12.48 39.37 -15.28
N ASN A 356 -13.33 38.77 -16.11
CA ASN A 356 -13.08 37.51 -16.81
C ASN A 356 -12.78 37.80 -18.30
N LEU A 357 -11.51 37.99 -18.62
CA LEU A 357 -11.08 38.37 -19.97
C LEU A 357 -10.33 37.24 -20.66
N LYS A 358 -10.43 37.22 -22.00
CA LYS A 358 -9.61 36.31 -22.81
C LYS A 358 -8.17 36.83 -22.80
N MET A 359 -7.24 35.90 -22.54
CA MET A 359 -5.81 36.21 -22.55
C MET A 359 -5.17 35.64 -23.81
N ASN A 360 -4.52 36.50 -24.58
CA ASN A 360 -3.71 36.18 -25.73
C ASN A 360 -2.22 36.29 -25.36
N LEU A 361 -1.42 35.31 -25.70
CA LEU A 361 0.03 35.31 -25.52
C LEU A 361 0.69 35.33 -26.90
N GLU A 362 1.42 36.40 -27.22
CA GLU A 362 2.20 36.47 -28.44
C GLU A 362 3.31 35.40 -28.41
N GLY A 363 3.37 34.57 -29.45
CA GLY A 363 4.42 33.55 -29.62
C GLY A 363 4.21 32.21 -28.89
N SER A 364 3.08 32.01 -28.20
CA SER A 364 2.77 30.70 -27.59
C SER A 364 2.44 29.64 -28.65
N LYS A 365 3.13 28.51 -28.62
CA LYS A 365 2.80 27.30 -29.41
C LYS A 365 1.49 26.64 -29.00
N TYR A 366 0.91 27.07 -27.92
CA TYR A 366 -0.35 26.58 -27.36
C TYR A 366 -1.44 27.59 -27.60
N ASP A 367 -2.45 27.20 -28.33
CA ASP A 367 -3.70 27.97 -28.56
C ASP A 367 -4.47 28.03 -27.22
N ILE A 368 -3.95 28.84 -26.29
CA ILE A 368 -4.54 29.01 -24.97
C ILE A 368 -5.46 30.22 -25.01
N LEU A 369 -6.56 30.10 -25.73
CA LEU A 369 -7.74 30.94 -25.57
C LEU A 369 -8.40 30.63 -24.21
N LYS A 370 -7.67 30.86 -23.13
CA LYS A 370 -8.24 30.71 -21.78
C LYS A 370 -8.63 32.07 -21.25
N THR A 371 -9.88 32.19 -20.86
CA THR A 371 -10.29 33.29 -20.01
C THR A 371 -9.56 33.20 -18.67
N LYS A 372 -9.03 34.32 -18.21
CA LYS A 372 -8.37 34.43 -16.90
C LYS A 372 -9.08 35.45 -16.04
N PRO A 373 -9.32 35.13 -14.76
CA PRO A 373 -9.83 36.13 -13.81
C PRO A 373 -8.72 37.12 -13.50
N ILE A 374 -9.10 38.42 -13.56
CA ILE A 374 -8.22 39.55 -13.25
C ILE A 374 -8.77 40.25 -12.02
N VAL A 375 -7.92 40.50 -11.05
CA VAL A 375 -8.24 41.23 -9.81
C VAL A 375 -7.26 42.35 -9.57
N SER A 376 -7.67 43.33 -8.75
CA SER A 376 -6.76 44.39 -8.33
C SER A 376 -5.79 43.91 -7.26
N GLN A 377 -4.64 44.57 -7.15
CA GLN A 377 -3.63 44.32 -6.12
C GLN A 377 -4.21 44.36 -4.71
N ASP A 378 -4.98 45.39 -4.35
CA ASP A 378 -5.55 45.53 -3.01
C ASP A 378 -6.57 44.42 -2.71
N MET A 379 -7.38 44.05 -3.71
CA MET A 379 -8.32 42.94 -3.60
C MET A 379 -7.58 41.62 -3.36
N TYR A 380 -6.53 41.34 -4.13
CA TYR A 380 -5.73 40.14 -3.96
C TYR A 380 -5.10 40.07 -2.55
N ASN A 381 -4.46 41.18 -2.12
CA ASN A 381 -3.83 41.25 -0.80
C ASN A 381 -4.86 41.08 0.34
N ALA A 382 -6.05 41.66 0.21
CA ALA A 382 -7.13 41.54 1.20
C ALA A 382 -7.70 40.10 1.27
N LEU A 383 -7.70 39.37 0.15
CA LEU A 383 -8.26 38.00 0.07
C LEU A 383 -7.28 36.92 0.52
N THR A 384 -5.98 37.14 0.27
CA THR A 384 -4.94 36.11 0.53
C THR A 384 -4.11 36.42 1.77
N GLY A 385 -4.11 37.69 2.25
CA GLY A 385 -3.21 38.12 3.32
C GLY A 385 -1.78 38.40 2.84
N GLU A 386 -1.53 38.29 1.54
CA GLU A 386 -0.24 38.62 0.91
C GLU A 386 -0.02 40.13 0.85
N ASN A 387 1.16 40.57 0.46
CA ASN A 387 1.50 41.98 0.27
C ASN A 387 2.28 42.16 -1.03
N VAL A 388 1.62 41.83 -2.16
CA VAL A 388 2.20 41.98 -3.47
C VAL A 388 2.02 43.44 -3.96
N GLN A 389 2.98 43.94 -4.76
CA GLN A 389 2.90 45.22 -5.43
C GLN A 389 3.10 45.04 -6.93
N VAL A 390 2.22 45.64 -7.70
CA VAL A 390 2.20 45.57 -9.17
C VAL A 390 2.26 46.99 -9.74
N GLY A 391 3.22 47.22 -10.64
CA GLY A 391 3.38 48.50 -11.30
C GLY A 391 2.29 48.80 -12.34
N ALA A 392 2.10 50.08 -12.71
CA ALA A 392 1.17 50.44 -13.78
C ALA A 392 1.64 49.83 -15.12
N GLY A 393 0.72 49.19 -15.86
CA GLY A 393 1.00 48.48 -17.10
C GLY A 393 1.70 47.12 -16.91
N GLU A 394 1.87 46.68 -15.67
CA GLU A 394 2.41 45.37 -15.33
C GLU A 394 1.31 44.42 -14.82
N ALA A 395 1.56 43.13 -14.96
CA ALA A 395 0.68 42.08 -14.47
C ALA A 395 1.48 40.99 -13.73
N LEU A 396 0.94 40.50 -12.63
CA LEU A 396 1.48 39.37 -11.89
C LEU A 396 0.63 38.15 -12.20
N ASN A 397 1.26 37.08 -12.68
CA ASN A 397 0.58 35.78 -12.92
C ASN A 397 0.65 34.92 -11.66
N ILE A 398 -0.50 34.64 -11.07
CA ILE A 398 -0.60 33.76 -9.90
C ILE A 398 -0.84 32.31 -10.35
N ILE A 399 0.01 31.42 -9.88
CA ILE A 399 -0.06 29.98 -10.13
C ILE A 399 -0.33 29.33 -8.79
N THR A 400 -1.40 28.55 -8.68
CA THR A 400 -1.66 27.78 -7.47
C THR A 400 -0.85 26.48 -7.46
N ALA A 401 -0.50 25.99 -6.28
CA ALA A 401 0.32 24.78 -6.08
C ALA A 401 -0.29 23.49 -6.68
N TRP A 402 -1.52 23.53 -7.17
CA TRP A 402 -2.28 22.38 -7.68
C TRP A 402 -2.29 22.25 -9.21
N GLU A 403 -1.58 23.09 -9.95
CA GLU A 403 -1.37 22.89 -11.39
C GLU A 403 0.02 22.24 -11.64
N PRO A 404 0.19 20.91 -11.49
CA PRO A 404 1.48 20.27 -11.76
C PRO A 404 1.80 20.40 -13.26
N GLY A 405 2.93 21.03 -13.55
CA GLY A 405 3.40 21.25 -14.93
C GLY A 405 2.94 22.56 -15.57
N SER A 406 2.21 23.43 -14.86
CA SER A 406 2.03 24.81 -15.30
C SER A 406 3.36 25.56 -15.15
N HIS A 407 4.05 25.72 -16.26
CA HIS A 407 5.19 26.64 -16.32
C HIS A 407 4.61 28.05 -16.26
N GLY A 408 5.11 28.83 -15.31
CA GLY A 408 4.75 30.24 -15.24
C GLY A 408 5.02 30.95 -16.56
N ILE A 409 4.28 32.03 -16.83
CA ILE A 409 4.58 32.90 -17.96
C ILE A 409 5.93 33.57 -17.65
N GLU A 410 6.85 33.55 -18.60
CA GLU A 410 8.19 34.16 -18.42
C GLU A 410 8.07 35.65 -18.13
N GLN A 411 8.96 36.17 -17.29
CA GLN A 411 9.02 37.59 -16.98
C GLN A 411 9.33 38.41 -18.24
N GLY A 412 8.65 39.52 -18.40
CA GLY A 412 8.86 40.46 -19.52
C GLY A 412 8.07 40.12 -20.78
N VAL A 413 7.28 39.03 -20.79
CA VAL A 413 6.38 38.72 -21.90
C VAL A 413 5.21 39.67 -21.93
N ASP A 414 4.88 40.18 -23.13
CA ASP A 414 3.70 40.99 -23.36
C ASP A 414 2.46 40.09 -23.48
N ILE A 415 1.41 40.46 -22.76
CA ILE A 415 0.12 39.78 -22.75
C ILE A 415 -1.00 40.73 -23.13
N GLU A 416 -1.95 40.20 -23.85
CA GLU A 416 -3.12 40.95 -24.29
C GLU A 416 -4.37 40.38 -23.62
N PHE A 417 -5.18 41.24 -22.99
CA PHE A 417 -6.50 40.88 -22.47
C PHE A 417 -7.58 41.51 -23.32
N THR A 418 -8.62 40.75 -23.67
CA THR A 418 -9.71 41.25 -24.48
C THR A 418 -11.07 40.71 -24.05
N ASP A 419 -12.11 41.56 -24.10
CA ASP A 419 -13.52 41.17 -23.99
C ASP A 419 -14.17 40.94 -25.36
N GLY A 420 -13.40 41.05 -26.46
CA GLY A 420 -13.85 41.01 -27.85
C GLY A 420 -14.16 42.35 -28.45
N GLN A 421 -14.24 43.42 -27.66
CA GLN A 421 -14.45 44.81 -28.12
C GLN A 421 -13.29 45.73 -27.74
N GLN A 422 -12.77 45.57 -26.54
CA GLN A 422 -11.64 46.33 -26.01
C GLN A 422 -10.44 45.38 -25.80
N THR A 423 -9.27 45.95 -25.95
CA THR A 423 -7.98 45.26 -25.80
C THR A 423 -7.09 46.03 -24.83
N PHE A 424 -6.47 45.30 -23.92
CA PHE A 424 -5.59 45.83 -22.88
C PHE A 424 -4.26 45.09 -22.93
N ASN A 425 -3.15 45.83 -23.05
CA ASN A 425 -1.81 45.25 -23.13
C ASN A 425 -1.06 45.46 -21.82
N TYR A 426 -0.51 44.38 -21.30
CA TYR A 426 0.27 44.36 -20.07
C TYR A 426 1.55 43.56 -20.25
N LYS A 427 2.51 43.79 -19.37
CA LYS A 427 3.76 43.07 -19.33
C LYS A 427 3.81 42.19 -18.06
N ILE A 428 4.16 40.91 -18.19
CA ILE A 428 4.31 40.07 -17.02
C ILE A 428 5.52 40.51 -16.20
N ALA A 429 5.27 41.02 -14.99
CA ALA A 429 6.31 41.38 -14.04
C ALA A 429 6.99 40.14 -13.44
N SER A 430 6.19 39.17 -13.06
CA SER A 430 6.66 37.83 -12.61
C SER A 430 5.50 36.82 -12.56
N SER A 431 5.85 35.55 -12.52
CA SER A 431 4.92 34.48 -12.13
C SER A 431 5.21 34.09 -10.70
N TYR A 432 4.19 34.03 -9.86
CA TYR A 432 4.29 33.78 -8.43
C TYR A 432 3.46 32.55 -8.05
N HIS A 433 4.10 31.63 -7.32
CA HIS A 433 3.38 30.52 -6.72
C HIS A 433 2.82 30.98 -5.38
N GLY A 434 1.51 31.14 -5.31
CA GLY A 434 0.84 31.67 -4.14
C GLY A 434 -0.61 31.21 -4.01
N ASP A 435 -1.23 31.67 -2.93
CA ASP A 435 -2.65 31.43 -2.71
C ASP A 435 -3.50 32.27 -3.67
N TRP A 436 -4.65 31.74 -4.04
CA TRP A 436 -5.67 32.42 -4.80
C TRP A 436 -6.97 32.50 -3.98
N PHE A 437 -7.91 33.34 -4.37
CA PHE A 437 -9.15 33.54 -3.61
C PHE A 437 -10.16 32.40 -3.75
N ALA A 438 -9.97 31.52 -4.73
CA ALA A 438 -10.83 30.39 -5.01
C ALA A 438 -10.06 29.06 -4.87
N SER A 439 -10.77 28.01 -4.56
CA SER A 439 -10.20 26.66 -4.47
C SER A 439 -9.80 26.10 -5.83
N ALA A 440 -8.88 25.13 -5.86
CA ALA A 440 -8.31 24.55 -7.08
C ALA A 440 -9.36 23.91 -8.03
N GLY A 441 -10.51 23.49 -7.51
CA GLY A 441 -11.61 22.90 -8.30
C GLY A 441 -12.57 23.91 -8.93
N SER A 442 -12.49 25.19 -8.59
CA SER A 442 -13.38 26.23 -9.13
C SER A 442 -12.79 26.87 -10.38
N TYR A 443 -13.06 26.24 -11.53
CA TYR A 443 -12.70 26.81 -12.83
C TYR A 443 -13.70 27.95 -13.21
N PRO A 444 -13.26 29.09 -13.79
CA PRO A 444 -11.90 29.43 -14.23
C PRO A 444 -11.02 30.09 -13.14
N THR A 445 -11.46 30.13 -11.92
CA THR A 445 -10.92 30.97 -10.86
C THR A 445 -9.81 30.31 -10.02
N SER A 446 -9.30 29.16 -10.43
CA SER A 446 -8.20 28.44 -9.72
C SER A 446 -6.82 29.11 -9.85
N SER A 447 -6.64 30.00 -10.82
CA SER A 447 -5.43 30.79 -11.04
C SER A 447 -5.83 32.10 -11.76
N GLY A 448 -5.03 33.13 -11.67
CA GLY A 448 -5.42 34.40 -12.31
C GLY A 448 -4.32 35.45 -12.37
N ILE A 449 -4.72 36.62 -12.70
CA ILE A 449 -3.85 37.75 -12.93
C ILE A 449 -4.15 38.87 -11.93
N VAL A 450 -3.11 39.44 -11.37
CA VAL A 450 -3.19 40.63 -10.50
C VAL A 450 -2.60 41.81 -11.25
N VAL A 451 -3.35 42.90 -11.30
CA VAL A 451 -2.92 44.17 -11.90
C VAL A 451 -2.96 45.30 -10.86
N SER A 452 -2.37 46.45 -11.18
CA SER A 452 -2.43 47.61 -10.30
C SER A 452 -3.89 48.05 -10.05
N ASN A 453 -4.15 48.70 -8.91
CA ASN A 453 -5.50 49.21 -8.58
C ASN A 453 -6.03 50.17 -9.64
N GLN A 454 -5.14 51.00 -10.20
CA GLN A 454 -5.51 51.96 -11.23
C GLN A 454 -5.87 51.28 -12.54
N ASP A 455 -5.05 50.33 -12.97
CA ASP A 455 -5.29 49.55 -14.19
C ASP A 455 -6.60 48.78 -14.11
N TYR A 456 -6.87 48.14 -12.93
CA TYR A 456 -8.13 47.45 -12.69
C TYR A 456 -9.35 48.39 -12.80
N ALA A 457 -9.28 49.56 -12.19
CA ALA A 457 -10.35 50.56 -12.26
C ALA A 457 -10.59 51.05 -13.70
N ASP A 458 -9.51 51.29 -14.45
CA ASP A 458 -9.58 51.70 -15.86
C ASP A 458 -10.18 50.60 -16.76
N MET A 459 -9.82 49.35 -16.51
CA MET A 459 -10.43 48.19 -17.19
C MET A 459 -11.91 48.07 -16.85
N GLN A 460 -12.30 48.18 -15.58
CA GLN A 460 -13.67 48.01 -15.11
C GLN A 460 -14.65 49.02 -15.77
N VAL A 461 -14.20 50.22 -16.06
CA VAL A 461 -15.02 51.23 -16.74
C VAL A 461 -15.19 50.95 -18.24
N LYS A 462 -14.18 50.33 -18.88
CA LYS A 462 -14.15 50.13 -20.34
C LYS A 462 -14.69 48.78 -20.79
N VAL A 463 -14.64 47.76 -19.90
CA VAL A 463 -15.04 46.40 -20.20
C VAL A 463 -16.57 46.26 -20.20
N ASN A 464 -17.07 45.42 -21.09
CA ASN A 464 -18.50 45.10 -21.13
C ASN A 464 -18.94 44.42 -19.80
N SER A 465 -20.12 44.79 -19.31
CA SER A 465 -20.70 44.19 -18.10
C SER A 465 -20.79 42.66 -18.15
N ALA A 466 -20.89 42.08 -19.36
CA ALA A 466 -20.88 40.62 -19.56
C ALA A 466 -19.53 39.95 -19.21
N ALA A 467 -18.45 40.70 -19.11
CA ALA A 467 -17.14 40.19 -18.70
C ALA A 467 -16.89 40.30 -17.18
N VAL A 468 -17.84 40.82 -16.42
CA VAL A 468 -17.75 40.87 -14.97
C VAL A 468 -18.25 39.56 -14.38
N GLY A 469 -17.34 38.85 -13.71
CA GLY A 469 -17.66 37.65 -12.95
C GLY A 469 -17.76 37.95 -11.45
N THR A 470 -18.60 37.18 -10.76
CA THR A 470 -18.69 37.18 -9.29
C THR A 470 -18.42 35.77 -8.80
N HIS A 471 -17.43 35.62 -7.96
CA HIS A 471 -17.15 34.39 -7.23
C HIS A 471 -17.92 34.41 -5.91
N TYR A 472 -18.68 33.36 -5.66
CA TYR A 472 -19.41 33.10 -4.43
C TYR A 472 -18.67 32.08 -3.61
N GLY A 473 -18.22 32.43 -2.40
CA GLY A 473 -17.70 31.56 -1.39
C GLY A 473 -18.71 31.45 -0.25
N ILE A 474 -19.26 30.28 -0.01
CA ILE A 474 -20.37 30.02 0.91
C ILE A 474 -19.89 29.09 2.02
N ASP A 475 -20.08 29.51 3.26
CA ASP A 475 -19.70 28.76 4.44
C ASP A 475 -20.93 28.46 5.33
N PHE A 476 -21.02 27.22 5.83
CA PHE A 476 -22.03 26.74 6.75
C PHE A 476 -21.39 26.46 8.12
N GLU A 477 -22.21 26.17 9.15
CA GLU A 477 -21.66 25.69 10.43
C GLU A 477 -21.01 24.32 10.29
N SER A 478 -21.54 23.46 9.39
CA SER A 478 -20.95 22.18 9.00
C SER A 478 -21.13 21.97 7.50
N TRP A 479 -20.04 21.66 6.81
CA TRP A 479 -20.08 21.37 5.37
C TRP A 479 -20.60 19.96 5.04
N LYS A 480 -20.62 19.06 6.04
CA LYS A 480 -20.93 17.62 5.81
C LYS A 480 -22.39 17.37 5.39
N GLY A 481 -23.30 18.31 5.66
CA GLY A 481 -24.71 18.20 5.30
C GLY A 481 -25.12 18.97 4.03
N THR A 482 -24.16 19.49 3.24
CA THR A 482 -24.46 20.38 2.10
C THR A 482 -24.73 19.66 0.79
N ASP A 483 -24.81 18.34 0.79
CA ASP A 483 -24.97 17.50 -0.42
C ASP A 483 -26.13 17.92 -1.32
N ASP A 484 -27.32 18.04 -0.73
CA ASP A 484 -28.53 18.36 -1.48
C ASP A 484 -28.48 19.76 -2.07
N VAL A 485 -27.92 20.71 -1.33
CA VAL A 485 -27.73 22.08 -1.81
C VAL A 485 -26.75 22.15 -2.97
N VAL A 486 -25.64 21.40 -2.90
CA VAL A 486 -24.66 21.31 -4.00
C VAL A 486 -25.30 20.71 -5.25
N LEU A 487 -26.11 19.67 -5.13
CA LEU A 487 -26.84 19.06 -6.25
C LEU A 487 -27.82 20.07 -6.88
N MET A 488 -28.62 20.76 -6.06
CA MET A 488 -29.56 21.76 -6.54
C MET A 488 -28.87 22.93 -7.25
N LEU A 489 -27.74 23.41 -6.70
CA LEU A 489 -26.94 24.46 -7.34
C LEU A 489 -26.39 24.00 -8.69
N LYS A 490 -25.87 22.77 -8.78
CA LYS A 490 -25.39 22.19 -10.03
C LYS A 490 -26.52 22.07 -11.07
N ASP A 491 -27.68 21.59 -10.66
CA ASP A 491 -28.83 21.45 -11.55
C ASP A 491 -29.32 22.82 -12.03
N THR A 492 -29.37 23.83 -11.16
CA THR A 492 -29.76 25.20 -11.50
C THR A 492 -28.80 25.83 -12.49
N LEU A 493 -27.47 25.72 -12.23
CA LEU A 493 -26.45 26.26 -13.11
C LEU A 493 -26.41 25.54 -14.46
N ASN A 494 -26.53 24.21 -14.46
CA ASN A 494 -26.60 23.42 -15.71
C ASN A 494 -27.85 23.76 -16.55
N ALA A 495 -29.00 24.04 -15.92
CA ALA A 495 -30.20 24.47 -16.61
C ALA A 495 -30.07 25.87 -17.28
N MET A 496 -29.18 26.69 -16.76
CA MET A 496 -28.86 28.02 -17.32
C MET A 496 -27.84 27.97 -18.47
N ASP A 497 -27.07 26.86 -18.56
CA ASP A 497 -26.03 26.68 -19.60
C ASP A 497 -26.66 26.34 -20.96
N LYS A 498 -27.04 27.35 -21.72
CA LYS A 498 -27.65 27.18 -23.04
C LYS A 498 -26.68 26.81 -24.16
N ASP A 499 -25.40 27.06 -23.97
CA ASP A 499 -24.37 26.93 -25.01
C ASP A 499 -23.49 25.68 -24.87
N GLY A 500 -23.75 24.82 -23.87
CA GLY A 500 -22.99 23.57 -23.67
C GLY A 500 -21.53 23.80 -23.23
N SER A 501 -21.21 24.99 -22.73
CA SER A 501 -19.87 25.36 -22.24
C SER A 501 -19.61 24.91 -20.80
N GLY A 502 -20.30 23.88 -20.32
CA GLY A 502 -20.39 23.37 -18.95
C GLY A 502 -19.08 23.24 -18.14
N GLN A 503 -17.93 23.51 -18.77
CA GLN A 503 -16.65 23.63 -18.09
C GLN A 503 -16.44 24.96 -17.36
N LEU A 504 -17.20 26.01 -17.68
CA LEU A 504 -17.01 27.35 -17.14
C LEU A 504 -17.67 27.59 -15.77
N PHE A 505 -18.56 26.67 -15.33
CA PHE A 505 -19.42 26.91 -14.18
C PHE A 505 -19.48 25.73 -13.22
N GLN A 506 -18.33 25.14 -12.93
CA GLN A 506 -18.27 24.04 -11.97
C GLN A 506 -18.49 24.56 -10.55
N VAL A 507 -19.46 23.97 -9.85
CA VAL A 507 -19.60 24.12 -8.40
C VAL A 507 -18.51 23.27 -7.76
N ALA A 508 -17.56 23.89 -7.09
CA ALA A 508 -16.61 23.23 -6.22
C ALA A 508 -17.19 23.16 -4.80
N SER A 509 -17.08 22.02 -4.15
CA SER A 509 -17.55 21.88 -2.77
C SER A 509 -16.65 20.95 -1.96
N LYS A 510 -16.55 21.21 -0.65
CA LYS A 510 -15.84 20.33 0.29
C LYS A 510 -16.47 18.95 0.32
N VAL A 511 -17.79 18.86 0.22
CA VAL A 511 -18.51 17.59 0.29
C VAL A 511 -18.26 16.72 -0.94
N ASP A 512 -18.19 17.31 -2.15
CA ASP A 512 -17.85 16.54 -3.35
C ASP A 512 -16.40 16.08 -3.32
N ALA A 513 -15.47 16.99 -2.99
CA ALA A 513 -14.05 16.66 -2.85
C ALA A 513 -13.84 15.51 -1.83
N TYR A 514 -14.51 15.61 -0.68
CA TYR A 514 -14.47 14.54 0.32
C TYR A 514 -15.01 13.21 -0.20
N LYS A 515 -16.19 13.22 -0.84
CA LYS A 515 -16.82 12.00 -1.37
C LYS A 515 -15.99 11.34 -2.45
N GLU A 516 -15.46 12.13 -3.37
CA GLU A 516 -14.60 11.62 -4.46
C GLU A 516 -13.31 10.99 -3.90
N LEU A 517 -12.60 11.71 -3.02
CA LEU A 517 -11.40 11.19 -2.38
C LEU A 517 -11.71 9.94 -1.55
N LYS A 518 -12.77 9.98 -0.75
CA LYS A 518 -13.20 8.84 0.07
C LYS A 518 -13.53 7.63 -0.80
N LYS A 519 -14.23 7.81 -1.91
CA LYS A 519 -14.54 6.75 -2.88
C LYS A 519 -13.27 6.11 -3.43
N ASN A 520 -12.34 6.94 -3.93
CA ASN A 520 -11.08 6.47 -4.51
C ASN A 520 -10.19 5.77 -3.47
N TYR A 521 -10.06 6.34 -2.28
CA TYR A 521 -9.24 5.74 -1.22
C TYR A 521 -9.90 4.50 -0.59
N SER A 522 -11.23 4.43 -0.50
CA SER A 522 -11.93 3.25 0.02
C SER A 522 -11.65 1.99 -0.80
N LEU A 523 -11.64 2.10 -2.13
CA LEU A 523 -11.24 0.99 -3.00
C LEU A 523 -9.80 0.56 -2.69
N PHE A 524 -8.89 1.53 -2.63
CA PHE A 524 -7.47 1.26 -2.39
C PHE A 524 -7.26 0.61 -1.02
N VAL A 525 -7.93 1.10 0.03
CA VAL A 525 -7.94 0.50 1.38
C VAL A 525 -8.42 -0.95 1.32
N PHE A 526 -9.57 -1.18 0.67
CA PHE A 526 -10.16 -2.51 0.58
C PHE A 526 -9.20 -3.51 -0.09
N VAL A 527 -8.69 -3.14 -1.26
CA VAL A 527 -7.79 -4.00 -2.06
C VAL A 527 -6.50 -4.30 -1.31
N THR A 528 -5.82 -3.29 -0.80
CA THR A 528 -4.51 -3.43 -0.17
C THR A 528 -4.57 -4.07 1.21
N THR A 529 -5.62 -3.80 1.98
CA THR A 529 -5.83 -4.45 3.29
C THR A 529 -5.97 -5.96 3.13
N LEU A 530 -6.70 -6.42 2.13
CA LEU A 530 -6.83 -7.87 1.87
C LEU A 530 -5.51 -8.52 1.46
N ILE A 531 -4.70 -7.84 0.64
CA ILE A 531 -3.35 -8.31 0.32
C ILE A 531 -2.48 -8.32 1.59
N GLY A 532 -2.61 -7.31 2.44
CA GLY A 532 -1.94 -7.25 3.74
C GLY A 532 -2.33 -8.42 4.65
N VAL A 533 -3.62 -8.74 4.76
CA VAL A 533 -4.12 -9.92 5.49
C VAL A 533 -3.55 -11.21 4.91
N LEU A 534 -3.49 -11.34 3.59
CA LEU A 534 -2.87 -12.49 2.93
C LEU A 534 -1.39 -12.64 3.32
N PHE A 535 -0.63 -11.55 3.33
CA PHE A 535 0.78 -11.56 3.74
C PHE A 535 0.94 -11.90 5.22
N PHE A 536 0.04 -11.40 6.07
CA PHE A 536 0.01 -11.75 7.49
C PHE A 536 -0.22 -13.26 7.70
N VAL A 537 -1.24 -13.82 7.07
CA VAL A 537 -1.56 -15.26 7.15
C VAL A 537 -0.41 -16.10 6.58
N ALA A 538 0.18 -15.67 5.47
CA ALA A 538 1.34 -16.32 4.88
C ALA A 538 2.55 -16.33 5.83
N GLY A 539 2.83 -15.22 6.51
CA GLY A 539 3.85 -15.15 7.56
C GLY A 539 3.61 -16.15 8.69
N GLY A 540 2.37 -16.24 9.16
CA GLY A 540 1.95 -17.24 10.14
C GLY A 540 2.15 -18.68 9.66
N MET A 541 1.81 -18.97 8.41
CA MET A 541 2.01 -20.29 7.81
C MET A 541 3.50 -20.64 7.66
N VAL A 542 4.32 -19.69 7.24
CA VAL A 542 5.79 -19.87 7.16
C VAL A 542 6.36 -20.22 8.53
N LEU A 543 5.93 -19.51 9.59
CA LEU A 543 6.31 -19.82 10.97
C LEU A 543 5.83 -21.21 11.40
N TYR A 544 4.59 -21.57 11.10
CA TYR A 544 4.05 -22.88 11.42
C TYR A 544 4.85 -24.01 10.74
N PHE A 545 5.10 -23.92 9.44
CA PHE A 545 5.90 -24.92 8.71
C PHE A 545 7.29 -25.05 9.27
N LYS A 546 7.93 -23.95 9.61
CA LYS A 546 9.24 -23.96 10.22
C LYS A 546 9.24 -24.73 11.52
N GLN A 547 8.35 -24.41 12.45
CA GLN A 547 8.27 -25.08 13.76
C GLN A 547 7.99 -26.57 13.60
N TYR A 548 7.12 -26.92 12.67
CA TYR A 548 6.77 -28.32 12.42
C TYR A 548 7.95 -29.12 11.85
N THR A 549 8.68 -28.57 10.89
CA THR A 549 9.85 -29.23 10.25
C THR A 549 11.00 -29.41 11.23
N GLU A 550 11.19 -28.47 12.15
CA GLU A 550 12.29 -28.51 13.12
C GLU A 550 11.99 -29.34 14.36
N MET A 551 10.72 -29.68 14.63
CA MET A 551 10.30 -30.42 15.84
C MET A 551 11.04 -31.75 16.00
N GLY A 552 11.27 -32.48 14.92
CA GLY A 552 11.98 -33.75 14.96
C GLY A 552 13.43 -33.62 15.42
N ASN A 553 14.13 -32.62 14.92
CA ASN A 553 15.52 -32.36 15.27
C ASN A 553 15.64 -31.77 16.68
N ALA A 554 14.73 -30.85 17.05
CA ALA A 554 14.64 -30.30 18.39
C ALA A 554 14.41 -31.38 19.45
N THR A 555 13.51 -32.34 19.18
CA THR A 555 13.27 -33.48 20.12
C THR A 555 14.53 -34.33 20.34
N VAL A 556 15.31 -34.60 19.30
CA VAL A 556 16.58 -35.34 19.43
C VAL A 556 17.61 -34.56 20.24
N PHE A 557 17.70 -33.24 20.01
CA PHE A 557 18.60 -32.37 20.74
C PHE A 557 18.21 -32.28 22.22
N PHE A 558 16.97 -31.99 22.55
CA PHE A 558 16.50 -31.88 23.93
C PHE A 558 16.55 -33.23 24.67
N ARG A 559 16.41 -34.37 23.98
CA ARG A 559 16.60 -35.70 24.58
C ARG A 559 18.04 -35.87 25.06
N LYS A 560 19.05 -35.42 24.31
CA LYS A 560 20.43 -35.46 24.75
C LYS A 560 20.67 -34.58 25.97
N LEU A 561 20.07 -33.38 25.99
CA LEU A 561 20.17 -32.48 27.12
C LEU A 561 19.46 -33.02 28.38
N HIS A 562 18.29 -33.63 28.20
CA HIS A 562 17.56 -34.26 29.30
C HIS A 562 18.35 -35.42 29.94
N LYS A 563 19.08 -36.19 29.14
CA LYS A 563 19.99 -37.28 29.65
C LYS A 563 21.17 -36.70 30.45
N ILE A 564 21.54 -35.45 30.30
CA ILE A 564 22.60 -34.77 31.04
C ILE A 564 22.02 -34.07 32.29
N GLY A 565 20.70 -34.16 32.55
CA GLY A 565 20.05 -33.67 33.76
C GLY A 565 19.33 -32.33 33.62
N ILE A 566 19.12 -31.82 32.40
CA ILE A 566 18.34 -30.57 32.21
C ILE A 566 16.87 -30.86 32.48
N SER A 567 16.26 -30.00 33.31
CA SER A 567 14.86 -30.09 33.71
C SER A 567 13.88 -29.67 32.60
N ASP A 568 12.66 -30.22 32.65
CA ASP A 568 11.57 -29.83 31.72
C ASP A 568 11.26 -28.32 31.73
N LYS A 569 11.46 -27.65 32.88
CA LYS A 569 11.25 -26.20 33.03
C LYS A 569 12.31 -25.41 32.24
N GLU A 570 13.54 -25.85 32.29
CA GLU A 570 14.64 -25.23 31.53
C GLU A 570 14.46 -25.46 30.03
N ILE A 571 14.05 -26.66 29.60
CA ILE A 571 13.73 -26.98 28.21
C ILE A 571 12.62 -26.05 27.70
N ARG A 572 11.54 -25.87 28.47
CA ARG A 572 10.47 -24.93 28.11
C ARG A 572 10.94 -23.49 28.03
N GLY A 573 11.89 -23.09 28.88
CA GLY A 573 12.52 -21.77 28.88
C GLY A 573 13.30 -21.51 27.57
N VAL A 574 14.15 -22.45 27.18
CA VAL A 574 14.93 -22.39 25.93
C VAL A 574 14.02 -22.33 24.71
N VAL A 575 13.01 -23.22 24.65
CA VAL A 575 11.99 -23.23 23.58
C VAL A 575 11.25 -21.89 23.51
N SER A 576 10.87 -21.32 24.66
CA SER A 576 10.18 -20.03 24.70
C SER A 576 11.04 -18.90 24.16
N ALA A 577 12.32 -18.84 24.51
CA ALA A 577 13.26 -17.84 24.02
C ALA A 577 13.51 -17.98 22.51
N GLU A 578 13.65 -19.20 22.00
CA GLU A 578 13.77 -19.46 20.56
C GLU A 578 12.56 -18.96 19.77
N LEU A 579 11.37 -19.29 20.25
CA LEU A 579 10.12 -18.86 19.61
C LEU A 579 9.97 -17.32 19.66
N LEU A 580 10.28 -16.69 20.80
CA LEU A 580 10.18 -15.25 20.96
C LEU A 580 11.02 -14.53 19.90
N ILE A 581 12.24 -14.94 19.70
CA ILE A 581 13.14 -14.35 18.71
C ILE A 581 12.63 -14.58 17.30
N THR A 582 12.20 -15.81 17.00
CA THR A 582 11.70 -16.15 15.66
C THR A 582 10.43 -15.39 15.28
N PHE A 583 9.59 -15.04 16.26
CA PHE A 583 8.34 -14.33 16.03
C PHE A 583 8.53 -12.81 16.01
N PHE A 584 9.32 -12.26 16.92
CA PHE A 584 9.36 -10.80 17.14
C PHE A 584 10.52 -10.08 16.46
N VAL A 585 11.66 -10.73 16.22
CA VAL A 585 12.75 -10.08 15.47
C VAL A 585 12.35 -9.74 14.03
N PRO A 586 11.72 -10.66 13.27
CA PRO A 586 11.21 -10.31 11.94
C PRO A 586 10.17 -9.21 11.97
N LEU A 587 9.28 -9.19 12.96
CA LEU A 587 8.28 -8.14 13.13
C LEU A 587 8.92 -6.79 13.38
N LEU A 588 9.88 -6.69 14.30
CA LEU A 588 10.58 -5.44 14.60
C LEU A 588 11.30 -4.88 13.37
N LEU A 589 12.05 -5.73 12.66
CA LEU A 589 12.76 -5.30 11.45
C LEU A 589 11.79 -4.95 10.32
N GLY A 590 10.69 -5.71 10.18
CA GLY A 590 9.62 -5.41 9.23
C GLY A 590 8.91 -4.09 9.57
N SER A 591 8.67 -3.80 10.86
CA SER A 591 8.08 -2.53 11.29
C SER A 591 8.97 -1.35 10.92
N VAL A 592 10.28 -1.42 11.18
CA VAL A 592 11.23 -0.38 10.78
C VAL A 592 11.14 -0.14 9.26
N PHE A 593 11.14 -1.22 8.48
CA PHE A 593 11.01 -1.13 7.02
C PHE A 593 9.68 -0.48 6.61
N GLY A 594 8.56 -0.89 7.22
CA GLY A 594 7.24 -0.33 6.97
C GLY A 594 7.16 1.16 7.28
N TYR A 595 7.68 1.58 8.44
CA TYR A 595 7.76 3.01 8.81
C TYR A 595 8.58 3.82 7.82
N CYS A 596 9.78 3.35 7.45
CA CYS A 596 10.62 4.06 6.50
C CYS A 596 9.97 4.20 5.13
N PHE A 597 9.26 3.18 4.67
CA PHE A 597 8.60 3.18 3.37
C PHE A 597 7.37 4.11 3.35
N ILE A 598 6.59 4.12 4.43
CA ILE A 598 5.45 5.04 4.60
C ILE A 598 5.95 6.48 4.68
N TYR A 599 7.01 6.75 5.43
CA TYR A 599 7.63 8.08 5.49
C TYR A 599 8.03 8.58 4.09
N LEU A 600 8.70 7.73 3.30
CA LEU A 600 9.08 8.08 1.93
C LEU A 600 7.87 8.47 1.08
N ILE A 601 6.85 7.61 1.03
CA ILE A 601 5.67 7.85 0.19
C ILE A 601 4.91 9.10 0.64
N THR A 602 4.74 9.28 1.94
CA THR A 602 4.01 10.45 2.48
C THR A 602 4.73 11.75 2.12
N HIS A 603 6.04 11.76 2.25
CA HIS A 603 6.83 12.95 1.93
C HIS A 603 6.83 13.26 0.43
N VAL A 604 6.88 12.22 -0.42
CA VAL A 604 6.80 12.37 -1.88
C VAL A 604 5.44 12.89 -2.34
N MET A 605 4.35 12.46 -1.68
CA MET A 605 2.98 12.77 -2.13
C MET A 605 2.43 14.09 -1.57
N SER A 606 2.82 14.51 -0.38
CA SER A 606 2.02 15.51 0.36
C SER A 606 2.82 16.55 1.16
N GLY A 607 4.15 16.51 1.13
CA GLY A 607 4.98 17.40 1.95
C GLY A 607 4.96 17.08 3.45
N SER A 608 5.38 18.05 4.28
CA SER A 608 5.64 17.82 5.72
C SER A 608 4.41 17.70 6.60
N ASP A 609 3.28 18.30 6.20
CA ASP A 609 2.16 18.58 7.12
C ASP A 609 1.38 17.34 7.56
N ILE A 610 1.41 16.26 6.77
CA ILE A 610 0.60 15.06 6.98
C ILE A 610 1.40 13.90 7.59
N ILE A 611 2.71 14.03 7.67
CA ILE A 611 3.61 12.96 8.15
C ILE A 611 3.21 12.48 9.54
N GLY A 612 2.82 13.40 10.44
CA GLY A 612 2.41 13.06 11.81
C GLY A 612 1.23 12.09 11.87
N GLU A 613 0.21 12.32 11.07
CA GLU A 613 -0.98 11.45 11.00
C GLU A 613 -0.65 10.06 10.46
N PHE A 614 0.13 10.00 9.36
CA PHE A 614 0.56 8.73 8.78
C PHE A 614 1.42 7.91 9.75
N MET A 615 2.32 8.55 10.51
CA MET A 615 3.13 7.87 11.52
C MET A 615 2.27 7.36 12.68
N THR A 616 1.27 8.12 13.12
CA THR A 616 0.33 7.72 14.17
C THR A 616 -0.48 6.50 13.72
N ASN A 617 -1.05 6.53 12.52
CA ASN A 617 -1.82 5.42 11.96
C ASN A 617 -0.96 4.17 11.76
N THR A 618 0.28 4.35 11.30
CA THR A 618 1.25 3.25 11.20
C THR A 618 1.50 2.62 12.56
N THR A 619 1.61 3.44 13.61
CA THR A 619 1.82 2.94 14.99
C THR A 619 0.62 2.11 15.45
N ILE A 620 -0.61 2.54 15.16
CA ILE A 620 -1.84 1.79 15.47
C ILE A 620 -1.81 0.42 14.76
N VAL A 621 -1.51 0.40 13.47
CA VAL A 621 -1.43 -0.84 12.67
C VAL A 621 -0.35 -1.78 13.21
N VAL A 622 0.83 -1.26 13.55
CA VAL A 622 1.92 -2.04 14.16
C VAL A 622 1.50 -2.60 15.51
N ALA A 623 0.78 -1.83 16.33
CA ALA A 623 0.27 -2.29 17.62
C ALA A 623 -0.76 -3.44 17.44
N ILE A 624 -1.68 -3.29 16.50
CA ILE A 624 -2.66 -4.35 16.16
C ILE A 624 -1.92 -5.61 15.67
N TYR A 625 -0.97 -5.46 14.76
CA TYR A 625 -0.15 -6.57 14.27
C TYR A 625 0.60 -7.26 15.41
N PHE A 626 1.18 -6.49 16.35
CA PHE A 626 1.87 -7.02 17.52
C PHE A 626 0.95 -7.86 18.40
N VAL A 627 -0.28 -7.42 18.66
CA VAL A 627 -1.29 -8.16 19.45
C VAL A 627 -1.63 -9.49 18.79
N PHE A 628 -1.86 -9.52 17.48
CA PHE A 628 -2.10 -10.75 16.73
C PHE A 628 -0.88 -11.68 16.77
N GLN A 629 0.31 -11.14 16.58
CA GLN A 629 1.57 -11.90 16.61
C GLN A 629 1.83 -12.49 18.01
N LEU A 630 1.53 -11.73 19.06
CA LEU A 630 1.64 -12.19 20.46
C LEU A 630 0.66 -13.33 20.72
N SER A 631 -0.57 -13.21 20.27
CA SER A 631 -1.58 -14.26 20.40
C SER A 631 -1.13 -15.56 19.71
N PHE A 632 -0.61 -15.44 18.49
CA PHE A 632 -0.09 -16.56 17.73
C PHE A 632 1.15 -17.19 18.38
N TYR A 633 2.05 -16.37 18.92
CA TYR A 633 3.19 -16.82 19.72
C TYR A 633 2.75 -17.62 20.95
N LEU A 634 1.77 -17.12 21.72
CA LEU A 634 1.30 -17.81 22.93
C LEU A 634 0.66 -19.16 22.62
N ILE A 635 -0.14 -19.25 21.56
CA ILE A 635 -0.75 -20.52 21.09
C ILE A 635 0.35 -21.50 20.66
N THR A 636 1.29 -21.03 19.85
CA THR A 636 2.39 -21.86 19.35
C THR A 636 3.31 -22.33 20.48
N LYS A 637 3.68 -21.43 21.40
CA LYS A 637 4.48 -21.76 22.58
C LYS A 637 3.85 -22.88 23.41
N ARG A 638 2.54 -22.76 23.72
CA ARG A 638 1.82 -23.79 24.49
C ARG A 638 1.83 -25.15 23.78
N LYS A 639 1.53 -25.16 22.49
CA LYS A 639 1.43 -26.38 21.69
C LYS A 639 2.79 -27.04 21.46
N TYR A 640 3.78 -26.28 21.02
CA TYR A 640 5.12 -26.75 20.71
C TYR A 640 5.86 -27.25 21.95
N SER A 641 5.84 -26.49 23.04
CA SER A 641 6.46 -26.87 24.32
C SER A 641 5.88 -28.15 24.91
N ARG A 642 4.53 -28.31 24.86
CA ARG A 642 3.87 -29.57 25.33
C ARG A 642 4.25 -30.75 24.46
N GLU A 643 4.34 -30.58 23.14
CA GLU A 643 4.63 -31.69 22.23
C GLU A 643 6.10 -32.15 22.33
N VAL A 644 7.04 -31.20 22.52
CA VAL A 644 8.45 -31.54 22.78
C VAL A 644 8.61 -32.36 24.07
N VAL A 645 8.04 -31.89 25.18
CA VAL A 645 8.12 -32.59 26.47
C VAL A 645 7.44 -33.96 26.39
N ARG A 646 6.25 -34.06 25.81
CA ARG A 646 5.56 -35.36 25.63
C ARG A 646 6.38 -36.39 24.86
N LYS A 647 7.07 -35.97 23.79
CA LYS A 647 7.95 -36.88 23.03
C LYS A 647 9.24 -37.26 23.76
N LEU A 648 9.64 -36.47 24.77
CA LEU A 648 10.76 -36.85 25.66
C LEU A 648 10.32 -37.94 26.63
N THR A 649 9.16 -37.80 27.28
CA THR A 649 8.64 -38.72 28.28
C THR A 649 8.11 -40.05 27.67
N SER A 650 7.57 -40.02 26.44
CA SER A 650 7.06 -41.23 25.77
C SER A 650 8.16 -42.14 25.20
N ALA A 651 9.42 -41.73 25.25
CA ALA A 651 10.57 -42.50 24.75
C ALA A 651 11.62 -42.78 25.85
N ALA A 652 11.32 -42.43 27.12
CA ALA A 652 11.95 -42.93 28.32
C ALA A 652 11.21 -44.16 28.80
#